data_43fc97056df2fd648e032102c5a76039
#
_entry.id   43fc97056df2fd648e032102c5a76039
#
_cell.length_a   1.000
_cell.length_b   1.000
_cell.length_c   1.000
_cell.angle_alpha   90.00
_cell.angle_beta   90.00
_cell.angle_gamma   90.00
#
_symmetry.space_group_name_H-M   'P 1'
#
loop_
_entity.id
_entity.type
_entity.pdbx_description
1 polymer ?
#
loop_
_entity_poly.entity_id
_entity_poly.type
_entity_poly.pdbx_seq_one_letter_code
_entity_poly.pdbx_strand_id
1 'polypeptide(L)'
;MQPMNRFILTSKYKPTGDQPEAIRQLTDGLEHGDRAQVLLGVTGSGKTFTVANVIANVNRPTLILSHNKTLAAQLYEEMRGFFPQNAVEYYVSYYDYYQPEAYIPSTDTYIEKDLAINDEIDRLRLRAVSSLLSGRKDVIVVSSVSCIYGMGSPISLQENVIVVKRGQTLDRNMLLRRLVGALYVRNDIELQRGNFRVKGDTVDICPAYTEYIVRITFWDDEIDAIEELDSMTMQRLGSFDEYQIYPANLFTTTQEQTNIAIREIQDDLVKQIDYFKELGDNIKADRIKERVEYDMEMIKELGHCSGIENYSRYFDGRKPGERPYCLLDFFPEDYLMVIDESHVSVPQINAMYGGDRARKRNLVEYAFRLPAAFDNRPLTFDEFQSMVHQVIYVSATPADFELAESEGVVVEQIIRPTGLLDPEIEVRPSENQIDDLVDEILTRTHRHERVLITTLTKRMAEELTEYLLNHDIKTAYIHSDVATLDRVKILEDLRAGEYDVLVGVNLLREGLDLPEVSLVAILDADKEGFLRSHRSLTQTAGRAARNVNGKVIMYADTITQSMQLTIDETNRRRMKQLKYNEEHGITPTQIMKERKSALVAHTYESPDSVAAKAYTGPAEGAFAADPIVRKMTPQQLEKCIAETTRLMKEAAKNLDFLQAAQYRDEIVRLEKMRDSQ
;
A
#
# COMPACT_ATOMS: atom_id res chain seq x y z
N MET A 1 0.90 -22.63 -18.25
CA MET A 1 1.37 -21.79 -19.40
C MET A 1 2.88 -21.88 -19.47
N GLN A 2 3.44 -22.12 -20.67
CA GLN A 2 4.90 -21.99 -20.83
C GLN A 2 5.29 -20.54 -20.42
N PRO A 3 6.38 -20.35 -19.67
CA PRO A 3 6.79 -19.02 -19.24
C PRO A 3 7.09 -18.17 -20.48
N MET A 4 6.27 -17.13 -20.68
CA MET A 4 6.60 -16.10 -21.68
C MET A 4 7.72 -15.26 -21.08
N ASN A 5 8.84 -15.15 -21.78
CA ASN A 5 10.00 -14.37 -21.32
C ASN A 5 9.96 -12.92 -21.82
N ARG A 6 8.83 -12.44 -22.35
CA ARG A 6 8.70 -11.11 -22.91
C ARG A 6 7.35 -10.48 -22.59
N PHE A 7 7.39 -9.21 -22.23
CA PHE A 7 6.18 -8.41 -22.08
C PHE A 7 5.53 -8.11 -23.43
N ILE A 8 4.21 -8.30 -23.50
CA ILE A 8 3.39 -7.98 -24.67
C ILE A 8 2.41 -6.89 -24.27
N LEU A 9 2.76 -5.65 -24.64
CA LEU A 9 1.91 -4.49 -24.38
C LEU A 9 0.71 -4.51 -25.33
N THR A 10 -0.48 -4.51 -24.74
CA THR A 10 -1.76 -4.42 -25.46
C THR A 10 -2.43 -3.09 -25.12
N SER A 11 -2.63 -2.21 -26.08
CA SER A 11 -3.28 -0.93 -25.87
C SER A 11 -4.01 -0.45 -27.12
N LYS A 12 -5.15 0.20 -26.90
CA LYS A 12 -5.87 0.94 -27.95
C LYS A 12 -5.25 2.33 -28.19
N TYR A 13 -4.40 2.77 -27.27
CA TYR A 13 -3.75 4.09 -27.31
C TYR A 13 -2.34 3.98 -27.90
N LYS A 14 -1.92 5.06 -28.54
CA LYS A 14 -0.53 5.26 -28.98
C LYS A 14 0.09 6.39 -28.14
N PRO A 15 1.39 6.35 -27.87
CA PRO A 15 2.06 7.44 -27.19
C PRO A 15 1.89 8.78 -27.93
N THR A 16 1.48 9.82 -27.20
CA THR A 16 1.24 11.17 -27.72
C THR A 16 1.82 12.24 -26.81
N GLY A 17 1.93 13.47 -27.28
CA GLY A 17 2.46 14.58 -26.49
C GLY A 17 3.92 14.37 -26.09
N ASP A 18 4.20 14.50 -24.81
CA ASP A 18 5.54 14.28 -24.25
C ASP A 18 5.86 12.78 -24.07
N GLN A 19 4.87 11.87 -24.19
CA GLN A 19 5.04 10.45 -23.89
C GLN A 19 6.12 9.76 -24.73
N PRO A 20 6.20 9.94 -26.08
CA PRO A 20 7.22 9.29 -26.89
C PRO A 20 8.63 9.63 -26.42
N GLU A 21 8.88 10.89 -26.14
CA GLU A 21 10.18 11.36 -25.68
C GLU A 21 10.47 10.90 -24.25
N ALA A 22 9.49 10.93 -23.36
CA ALA A 22 9.63 10.42 -22.00
C ALA A 22 9.94 8.91 -21.99
N ILE A 23 9.26 8.12 -22.81
CA ILE A 23 9.52 6.68 -22.97
C ILE A 23 10.95 6.47 -23.44
N ARG A 24 11.38 7.22 -24.46
CA ARG A 24 12.73 7.11 -25.01
C ARG A 24 13.79 7.44 -23.94
N GLN A 25 13.67 8.61 -23.29
CA GLN A 25 14.66 9.06 -22.29
C GLN A 25 14.76 8.08 -21.11
N LEU A 26 13.62 7.62 -20.57
CA LEU A 26 13.62 6.65 -19.46
C LEU A 26 14.22 5.31 -19.89
N THR A 27 13.90 4.83 -21.10
CA THR A 27 14.45 3.57 -21.62
C THR A 27 15.96 3.69 -21.83
N ASP A 28 16.41 4.75 -22.53
CA ASP A 28 17.82 5.01 -22.78
C ASP A 28 18.62 5.11 -21.48
N GLY A 29 18.10 5.83 -20.46
CA GLY A 29 18.76 5.93 -19.15
C GLY A 29 18.90 4.58 -18.45
N LEU A 30 17.85 3.74 -18.46
CA LEU A 30 17.93 2.39 -17.91
C LEU A 30 18.94 1.51 -18.64
N GLU A 31 19.03 1.61 -19.97
CA GLU A 31 20.00 0.86 -20.78
C GLU A 31 21.45 1.36 -20.58
N HIS A 32 21.63 2.65 -20.31
CA HIS A 32 22.94 3.22 -19.97
C HIS A 32 23.38 2.93 -18.52
N GLY A 33 22.48 2.41 -17.68
CA GLY A 33 22.78 2.02 -16.31
C GLY A 33 22.52 3.12 -15.27
N ASP A 34 21.74 4.15 -15.60
CA ASP A 34 21.33 5.18 -14.64
C ASP A 34 20.62 4.52 -13.46
N ARG A 35 21.10 4.79 -12.25
CA ARG A 35 20.56 4.19 -11.03
C ARG A 35 19.16 4.72 -10.71
N ALA A 36 18.94 6.02 -10.89
CA ALA A 36 17.69 6.67 -10.56
C ALA A 36 17.29 7.68 -11.64
N GLN A 37 16.02 7.71 -11.97
CA GLN A 37 15.42 8.67 -12.89
C GLN A 37 14.11 9.19 -12.30
N VAL A 38 13.76 10.44 -12.60
CA VAL A 38 12.49 11.03 -12.18
C VAL A 38 11.60 11.23 -13.39
N LEU A 39 10.39 10.67 -13.37
CA LEU A 39 9.31 11.02 -14.27
C LEU A 39 8.40 12.05 -13.59
N LEU A 40 8.59 13.33 -13.95
CA LEU A 40 7.72 14.42 -13.56
C LEU A 40 6.50 14.42 -14.49
N GLY A 41 5.40 13.83 -14.02
CA GLY A 41 4.20 13.71 -14.83
C GLY A 41 2.98 14.32 -14.15
N VAL A 42 2.35 15.30 -14.80
CA VAL A 42 1.12 15.90 -14.27
C VAL A 42 -0.04 14.91 -14.24
N THR A 43 -1.04 15.18 -13.41
CA THR A 43 -2.25 14.38 -13.38
C THR A 43 -2.94 14.38 -14.74
N GLY A 44 -3.23 13.18 -15.27
CA GLY A 44 -3.88 13.01 -16.57
C GLY A 44 -2.95 13.02 -17.80
N SER A 45 -1.64 13.11 -17.60
CA SER A 45 -0.68 12.97 -18.72
C SER A 45 -0.47 11.52 -19.19
N GLY A 46 -1.00 10.53 -18.45
CA GLY A 46 -0.85 9.11 -18.81
C GLY A 46 0.46 8.50 -18.33
N LYS A 47 0.94 8.86 -17.13
CA LYS A 47 2.17 8.31 -16.53
C LYS A 47 2.21 6.79 -16.53
N THR A 48 1.10 6.14 -16.11
CA THR A 48 0.99 4.67 -16.06
C THR A 48 1.25 4.04 -17.43
N PHE A 49 0.72 4.65 -18.49
CA PHE A 49 0.93 4.18 -19.87
C PHE A 49 2.39 4.35 -20.32
N THR A 50 3.03 5.46 -19.95
CA THR A 50 4.46 5.68 -20.20
C THR A 50 5.30 4.62 -19.51
N VAL A 51 5.05 4.36 -18.20
CA VAL A 51 5.73 3.31 -17.43
C VAL A 51 5.52 1.94 -18.07
N ALA A 52 4.29 1.61 -18.51
CA ALA A 52 4.00 0.34 -19.18
C ALA A 52 4.82 0.18 -20.46
N ASN A 53 4.97 1.24 -21.27
CA ASN A 53 5.82 1.20 -22.46
C ASN A 53 7.31 1.00 -22.12
N VAL A 54 7.82 1.67 -21.09
CA VAL A 54 9.19 1.47 -20.61
C VAL A 54 9.41 0.03 -20.17
N ILE A 55 8.49 -0.55 -19.36
CA ILE A 55 8.57 -1.95 -18.93
C ILE A 55 8.63 -2.90 -20.15
N ALA A 56 7.76 -2.67 -21.15
CA ALA A 56 7.76 -3.49 -22.37
C ALA A 56 9.08 -3.39 -23.15
N ASN A 57 9.71 -2.21 -23.18
CA ASN A 57 10.96 -1.98 -23.87
C ASN A 57 12.14 -2.66 -23.16
N VAL A 58 12.29 -2.46 -21.85
CA VAL A 58 13.43 -3.00 -21.08
C VAL A 58 13.28 -4.49 -20.77
N ASN A 59 12.06 -5.00 -20.80
CA ASN A 59 11.75 -6.43 -20.66
C ASN A 59 12.35 -7.07 -19.40
N ARG A 60 12.21 -6.43 -18.23
CA ARG A 60 12.72 -6.89 -16.94
C ARG A 60 11.57 -7.06 -15.92
N PRO A 61 11.65 -8.04 -15.00
CA PRO A 61 10.73 -8.12 -13.87
C PRO A 61 10.64 -6.76 -13.19
N THR A 62 9.43 -6.34 -12.85
CA THR A 62 9.21 -4.98 -12.35
C THR A 62 8.40 -5.00 -11.06
N LEU A 63 8.87 -4.25 -10.05
CA LEU A 63 8.12 -3.93 -8.85
C LEU A 63 7.60 -2.51 -8.94
N ILE A 64 6.28 -2.33 -8.89
CA ILE A 64 5.62 -1.02 -8.81
C ILE A 64 5.16 -0.82 -7.38
N LEU A 65 5.73 0.18 -6.71
CA LEU A 65 5.42 0.51 -5.32
C LEU A 65 4.47 1.70 -5.26
N SER A 66 3.38 1.57 -4.52
CA SER A 66 2.43 2.64 -4.22
C SER A 66 2.29 2.83 -2.70
N HIS A 67 1.97 4.05 -2.26
CA HIS A 67 1.91 4.38 -0.83
C HIS A 67 0.65 3.86 -0.11
N ASN A 68 -0.39 3.41 -0.83
CA ASN A 68 -1.60 2.83 -0.24
C ASN A 68 -2.22 1.72 -1.10
N LYS A 69 -3.12 0.92 -0.48
CA LYS A 69 -3.80 -0.21 -1.15
C LYS A 69 -4.69 0.22 -2.31
N THR A 70 -5.37 1.36 -2.19
CA THR A 70 -6.32 1.87 -3.20
C THR A 70 -5.61 2.19 -4.51
N LEU A 71 -4.52 2.97 -4.43
CA LEU A 71 -3.71 3.28 -5.62
C LEU A 71 -3.02 2.04 -6.17
N ALA A 72 -2.53 1.15 -5.31
CA ALA A 72 -1.95 -0.11 -5.76
C ALA A 72 -2.99 -0.95 -6.53
N ALA A 73 -4.26 -1.01 -6.07
CA ALA A 73 -5.32 -1.70 -6.78
C ALA A 73 -5.62 -1.07 -8.14
N GLN A 74 -5.68 0.25 -8.21
CA GLN A 74 -5.87 0.97 -9.48
C GLN A 74 -4.74 0.69 -10.46
N LEU A 75 -3.48 0.79 -10.02
CA LEU A 75 -2.31 0.49 -10.85
C LEU A 75 -2.29 -0.97 -11.32
N TYR A 76 -2.66 -1.90 -10.44
CA TYR A 76 -2.78 -3.31 -10.78
C TYR A 76 -3.77 -3.54 -11.92
N GLU A 77 -4.99 -2.96 -11.83
CA GLU A 77 -5.99 -3.08 -12.89
C GLU A 77 -5.55 -2.43 -14.21
N GLU A 78 -4.91 -1.25 -14.15
CA GLU A 78 -4.35 -0.59 -15.33
C GLU A 78 -3.26 -1.45 -15.97
N MET A 79 -2.33 -2.01 -15.19
CA MET A 79 -1.26 -2.87 -15.70
C MET A 79 -1.79 -4.20 -16.26
N ARG A 80 -2.79 -4.82 -15.63
CA ARG A 80 -3.49 -6.00 -16.20
C ARG A 80 -4.12 -5.70 -17.55
N GLY A 81 -4.70 -4.52 -17.69
CA GLY A 81 -5.26 -4.05 -18.96
C GLY A 81 -4.20 -3.91 -20.05
N PHE A 82 -2.99 -3.44 -19.69
CA PHE A 82 -1.88 -3.29 -20.61
C PHE A 82 -1.14 -4.60 -20.90
N PHE A 83 -1.11 -5.55 -19.96
CA PHE A 83 -0.38 -6.81 -20.07
C PHE A 83 -1.27 -8.03 -19.80
N PRO A 84 -2.34 -8.24 -20.57
CA PRO A 84 -3.32 -9.31 -20.31
C PRO A 84 -2.75 -10.73 -20.47
N GLN A 85 -1.60 -10.88 -21.15
CA GLN A 85 -0.94 -12.16 -21.40
C GLN A 85 0.25 -12.44 -20.47
N ASN A 86 0.65 -11.45 -19.66
CA ASN A 86 1.81 -11.54 -18.77
C ASN A 86 1.38 -11.70 -17.31
N ALA A 87 2.32 -12.00 -16.42
CA ALA A 87 2.03 -12.08 -15.00
C ALA A 87 2.01 -10.68 -14.39
N VAL A 88 0.82 -10.16 -14.15
CA VAL A 88 0.62 -8.97 -13.34
C VAL A 88 0.04 -9.42 -12.02
N GLU A 89 0.75 -9.12 -10.93
CA GLU A 89 0.47 -9.64 -9.60
C GLU A 89 0.22 -8.51 -8.61
N TYR A 90 -0.58 -8.79 -7.57
CA TYR A 90 -0.96 -7.84 -6.54
C TYR A 90 -0.43 -8.26 -5.18
N TYR A 91 0.33 -7.38 -4.51
CA TYR A 91 0.96 -7.69 -3.23
C TYR A 91 0.79 -6.54 -2.26
N VAL A 92 -0.22 -6.60 -1.40
CA VAL A 92 -0.50 -5.61 -0.36
C VAL A 92 -0.67 -6.29 0.99
N SER A 93 -0.86 -5.53 2.07
CA SER A 93 -1.20 -6.11 3.37
C SER A 93 -2.50 -6.91 3.29
N TYR A 94 -2.47 -8.15 3.77
CA TYR A 94 -3.60 -9.09 3.71
C TYR A 94 -4.57 -8.97 4.89
N TYR A 95 -4.38 -7.96 5.77
CA TYR A 95 -5.28 -7.72 6.88
C TYR A 95 -6.43 -6.79 6.48
N ASP A 96 -7.67 -7.21 6.71
CA ASP A 96 -8.85 -6.34 6.66
C ASP A 96 -8.92 -5.47 7.91
N TYR A 97 -8.53 -6.07 9.05
CA TYR A 97 -8.35 -5.41 10.33
C TYR A 97 -7.03 -5.86 10.95
N TYR A 98 -6.28 -4.92 11.51
CA TYR A 98 -5.03 -5.21 12.19
C TYR A 98 -4.84 -4.31 13.41
N GLN A 99 -4.87 -4.91 14.60
CA GLN A 99 -4.47 -4.29 15.86
C GLN A 99 -3.11 -4.89 16.26
N PRO A 100 -2.01 -4.14 16.18
CA PRO A 100 -0.72 -4.64 16.60
C PRO A 100 -0.68 -4.85 18.12
N GLU A 101 0.03 -5.88 18.55
CA GLU A 101 0.38 -6.06 19.96
C GLU A 101 1.17 -4.84 20.45
N ALA A 102 0.78 -4.30 21.60
CA ALA A 102 1.46 -3.15 22.19
C ALA A 102 1.34 -3.15 23.73
N TYR A 103 2.25 -2.44 24.39
CA TYR A 103 2.16 -2.17 25.80
C TYR A 103 2.34 -0.68 26.06
N ILE A 104 1.44 -0.12 26.87
CA ILE A 104 1.44 1.30 27.25
C ILE A 104 1.85 1.40 28.72
N PRO A 105 3.12 1.77 29.02
CA PRO A 105 3.62 1.81 30.39
C PRO A 105 2.89 2.80 31.29
N SER A 106 2.42 3.93 30.73
CA SER A 106 1.75 4.99 31.50
C SER A 106 0.41 4.56 32.12
N THR A 107 -0.25 3.58 31.52
CA THR A 107 -1.55 3.06 31.94
C THR A 107 -1.51 1.61 32.38
N ASP A 108 -0.32 0.98 32.36
CA ASP A 108 -0.14 -0.47 32.59
C ASP A 108 -1.11 -1.32 31.74
N THR A 109 -1.28 -0.94 30.46
CA THR A 109 -2.25 -1.58 29.58
C THR A 109 -1.53 -2.40 28.53
N TYR A 110 -1.75 -3.71 28.56
CA TYR A 110 -1.33 -4.63 27.48
C TYR A 110 -2.46 -4.78 26.48
N ILE A 111 -2.11 -4.66 25.21
CA ILE A 111 -3.00 -4.79 24.08
C ILE A 111 -2.62 -6.05 23.35
N GLU A 112 -3.55 -6.97 23.33
CA GLU A 112 -3.37 -8.20 22.57
C GLU A 112 -3.48 -7.92 21.07
N LYS A 113 -2.68 -8.65 20.28
CA LYS A 113 -2.78 -8.64 18.83
C LYS A 113 -4.15 -9.16 18.41
N ASP A 114 -4.85 -8.38 17.57
CA ASP A 114 -6.10 -8.79 16.93
C ASP A 114 -6.03 -8.52 15.43
N LEU A 115 -6.51 -9.45 14.61
CA LEU A 115 -6.43 -9.35 13.17
C LEU A 115 -7.55 -10.14 12.48
N ALA A 116 -7.94 -9.65 11.30
CA ALA A 116 -8.77 -10.37 10.35
C ALA A 116 -8.02 -10.48 9.03
N ILE A 117 -7.79 -11.71 8.58
CA ILE A 117 -7.09 -12.00 7.31
C ILE A 117 -8.10 -11.98 6.17
N ASN A 118 -7.72 -11.34 5.08
CA ASN A 118 -8.43 -11.43 3.81
C ASN A 118 -7.85 -12.58 2.99
N ASP A 119 -8.58 -13.67 2.90
CA ASP A 119 -8.14 -14.89 2.21
C ASP A 119 -7.83 -14.66 0.73
N GLU A 120 -8.52 -13.72 0.11
CA GLU A 120 -8.33 -13.42 -1.30
C GLU A 120 -7.03 -12.65 -1.54
N ILE A 121 -6.74 -11.65 -0.69
CA ILE A 121 -5.45 -10.93 -0.75
C ILE A 121 -4.30 -11.88 -0.42
N ASP A 122 -4.49 -12.80 0.53
CA ASP A 122 -3.48 -13.81 0.86
C ASP A 122 -3.18 -14.72 -0.34
N ARG A 123 -4.21 -15.16 -1.06
CA ARG A 123 -4.07 -15.89 -2.32
C ARG A 123 -3.26 -15.12 -3.37
N LEU A 124 -3.55 -13.82 -3.55
CA LEU A 124 -2.83 -12.98 -4.49
C LEU A 124 -1.35 -12.80 -4.10
N ARG A 125 -1.06 -12.70 -2.80
CA ARG A 125 0.32 -12.64 -2.29
C ARG A 125 1.09 -13.93 -2.59
N LEU A 126 0.48 -15.08 -2.32
CA LEU A 126 1.07 -16.39 -2.67
C LEU A 126 1.30 -16.50 -4.18
N ARG A 127 0.36 -16.01 -4.98
CA ARG A 127 0.47 -16.00 -6.43
C ARG A 127 1.64 -15.12 -6.91
N ALA A 128 1.81 -13.92 -6.35
CA ALA A 128 2.93 -13.06 -6.67
C ALA A 128 4.28 -13.74 -6.39
N VAL A 129 4.41 -14.38 -5.22
CA VAL A 129 5.62 -15.11 -4.84
C VAL A 129 5.87 -16.30 -5.76
N SER A 130 4.84 -17.11 -6.07
CA SER A 130 4.99 -18.25 -6.98
C SER A 130 5.37 -17.81 -8.40
N SER A 131 4.82 -16.70 -8.89
CA SER A 131 5.21 -16.12 -10.19
C SER A 131 6.68 -15.70 -10.22
N LEU A 132 7.20 -15.10 -9.16
CA LEU A 132 8.62 -14.74 -9.04
C LEU A 132 9.52 -15.97 -8.95
N LEU A 133 9.14 -16.97 -8.15
CA LEU A 133 9.91 -18.23 -7.99
C LEU A 133 9.90 -19.11 -9.25
N SER A 134 8.93 -18.93 -10.15
CA SER A 134 8.84 -19.72 -11.39
C SER A 134 9.98 -19.44 -12.38
N GLY A 135 10.79 -18.42 -12.13
CA GLY A 135 11.89 -18.01 -13.02
C GLY A 135 11.44 -17.27 -14.29
N ARG A 136 10.14 -16.94 -14.43
CA ARG A 136 9.66 -16.13 -15.54
C ARG A 136 10.14 -14.68 -15.42
N LYS A 137 10.44 -14.06 -16.56
CA LYS A 137 10.96 -12.67 -16.61
C LYS A 137 9.88 -11.62 -16.88
N ASP A 138 8.69 -12.04 -17.27
CA ASP A 138 7.56 -11.19 -17.62
C ASP A 138 6.60 -10.99 -16.44
N VAL A 139 7.14 -10.64 -15.26
CA VAL A 139 6.38 -10.44 -14.01
C VAL A 139 6.37 -8.97 -13.63
N ILE A 140 5.19 -8.42 -13.41
CA ILE A 140 4.96 -7.12 -12.76
C ILE A 140 4.28 -7.38 -11.43
N VAL A 141 4.87 -6.93 -10.34
CA VAL A 141 4.21 -6.95 -9.03
C VAL A 141 3.86 -5.52 -8.65
N VAL A 142 2.58 -5.26 -8.41
CA VAL A 142 2.10 -3.99 -7.86
C VAL A 142 1.90 -4.15 -6.36
N SER A 143 2.60 -3.35 -5.58
CA SER A 143 2.65 -3.50 -4.13
C SER A 143 2.41 -2.19 -3.38
N SER A 144 1.94 -2.31 -2.14
CA SER A 144 2.06 -1.23 -1.15
C SER A 144 3.40 -1.36 -0.41
N VAL A 145 3.66 -0.46 0.54
CA VAL A 145 4.86 -0.53 1.40
C VAL A 145 4.97 -1.83 2.21
N SER A 146 3.94 -2.68 2.21
CA SER A 146 3.99 -4.02 2.83
C SER A 146 5.08 -4.92 2.24
N CYS A 147 5.61 -4.61 1.06
CA CYS A 147 6.72 -5.34 0.42
C CYS A 147 8.03 -5.33 1.22
N ILE A 148 8.22 -4.35 2.11
CA ILE A 148 9.44 -4.24 2.94
C ILE A 148 9.34 -4.98 4.28
N TYR A 149 8.18 -5.58 4.58
CA TYR A 149 7.97 -6.35 5.81
C TYR A 149 8.44 -7.79 5.66
N GLY A 150 8.79 -8.39 6.82
CA GLY A 150 9.30 -9.76 6.89
C GLY A 150 8.35 -10.80 6.32
N MET A 151 8.92 -11.75 5.60
CA MET A 151 8.25 -12.93 5.06
C MET A 151 9.21 -14.14 5.07
N GLY A 152 8.73 -15.32 4.66
CA GLY A 152 9.52 -16.53 4.61
C GLY A 152 10.74 -16.43 3.68
N SER A 153 11.73 -17.28 3.93
CA SER A 153 12.96 -17.35 3.12
C SER A 153 12.66 -17.80 1.69
N PRO A 154 13.15 -17.07 0.65
CA PRO A 154 13.05 -17.54 -0.75
C PRO A 154 13.67 -18.92 -0.95
N ILE A 155 14.79 -19.21 -0.28
CA ILE A 155 15.50 -20.49 -0.36
C ILE A 155 14.61 -21.62 0.17
N SER A 156 14.06 -21.45 1.38
CA SER A 156 13.19 -22.46 1.99
C SER A 156 11.92 -22.70 1.16
N LEU A 157 11.35 -21.65 0.58
CA LEU A 157 10.19 -21.78 -0.32
C LEU A 157 10.56 -22.54 -1.60
N GLN A 158 11.70 -22.22 -2.21
CA GLN A 158 12.18 -22.89 -3.43
C GLN A 158 12.47 -24.38 -3.20
N GLU A 159 13.08 -24.74 -2.07
CA GLU A 159 13.36 -26.15 -1.69
C GLU A 159 12.09 -26.98 -1.49
N ASN A 160 10.99 -26.35 -1.10
CA ASN A 160 9.68 -26.99 -0.91
C ASN A 160 8.80 -26.98 -2.16
N VAL A 161 9.27 -26.50 -3.30
CA VAL A 161 8.56 -26.61 -4.58
C VAL A 161 8.55 -28.07 -5.04
N ILE A 162 7.35 -28.57 -5.35
CA ILE A 162 7.19 -29.93 -5.86
C ILE A 162 7.10 -29.87 -7.38
N VAL A 163 8.11 -30.41 -8.06
CA VAL A 163 8.10 -30.57 -9.51
C VAL A 163 7.63 -31.97 -9.86
N VAL A 164 6.61 -32.06 -10.73
CA VAL A 164 6.07 -33.29 -11.27
C VAL A 164 6.11 -33.27 -12.79
N LYS A 165 6.48 -34.40 -13.40
CA LYS A 165 6.60 -34.54 -14.86
C LYS A 165 5.77 -35.75 -15.34
N ARG A 166 5.12 -35.60 -16.47
CA ARG A 166 4.47 -36.71 -17.15
C ARG A 166 5.50 -37.79 -17.51
N GLY A 167 5.16 -39.07 -17.29
CA GLY A 167 6.08 -40.20 -17.48
C GLY A 167 7.12 -40.36 -16.36
N GLN A 168 7.07 -39.56 -15.30
CA GLN A 168 7.96 -39.68 -14.15
C GLN A 168 7.51 -40.87 -13.28
N THR A 169 8.45 -41.76 -12.93
CA THR A 169 8.22 -42.76 -11.90
C THR A 169 8.30 -42.09 -10.52
N LEU A 170 7.18 -42.03 -9.83
CA LEU A 170 7.04 -41.39 -8.51
C LEU A 170 5.98 -42.15 -7.70
N ASP A 171 6.36 -42.78 -6.60
CA ASP A 171 5.39 -43.37 -5.67
C ASP A 171 4.38 -42.29 -5.21
N ARG A 172 3.09 -42.62 -5.38
CA ARG A 172 1.98 -41.73 -4.98
C ARG A 172 2.11 -41.28 -3.51
N ASN A 173 2.46 -42.19 -2.59
CA ASN A 173 2.62 -41.85 -1.17
C ASN A 173 3.78 -40.89 -0.92
N MET A 174 4.81 -40.95 -1.76
CA MET A 174 5.90 -39.96 -1.70
C MET A 174 5.40 -38.57 -2.11
N LEU A 175 4.57 -38.46 -3.17
CA LEU A 175 3.93 -37.20 -3.53
C LEU A 175 3.06 -36.67 -2.38
N LEU A 176 2.25 -37.53 -1.74
CA LEU A 176 1.40 -37.09 -0.61
C LEU A 176 2.23 -36.58 0.57
N ARG A 177 3.37 -37.24 0.88
CA ARG A 177 4.28 -36.75 1.93
C ARG A 177 4.90 -35.39 1.57
N ARG A 178 5.29 -35.18 0.31
CA ARG A 178 5.78 -33.89 -0.16
C ARG A 178 4.71 -32.80 -0.06
N LEU A 179 3.45 -33.09 -0.41
CA LEU A 179 2.34 -32.16 -0.26
C LEU A 179 2.12 -31.74 1.20
N VAL A 180 2.17 -32.71 2.14
CA VAL A 180 2.07 -32.40 3.57
C VAL A 180 3.28 -31.55 4.02
N GLY A 181 4.49 -31.85 3.54
CA GLY A 181 5.69 -31.05 3.79
C GLY A 181 5.60 -29.63 3.23
N ALA A 182 4.89 -29.44 2.11
CA ALA A 182 4.56 -28.14 1.51
C ALA A 182 3.31 -27.49 2.12
N LEU A 183 2.86 -27.97 3.28
CA LEU A 183 1.75 -27.44 4.10
C LEU A 183 0.36 -27.60 3.47
N TYR A 184 0.18 -28.53 2.53
CA TYR A 184 -1.15 -28.94 2.08
C TYR A 184 -1.80 -29.90 3.06
N VAL A 185 -3.10 -29.73 3.27
CA VAL A 185 -3.89 -30.58 4.17
C VAL A 185 -4.73 -31.56 3.36
N ARG A 186 -4.72 -32.87 3.75
CA ARG A 186 -5.58 -33.85 3.12
C ARG A 186 -7.03 -33.68 3.57
N ASN A 187 -7.93 -33.48 2.62
CA ASN A 187 -9.36 -33.42 2.86
C ASN A 187 -10.10 -34.11 1.71
N ASP A 188 -10.58 -35.35 1.96
CA ASP A 188 -11.24 -36.15 0.94
C ASP A 188 -12.73 -35.78 0.78
N ILE A 189 -13.31 -34.97 1.68
CA ILE A 189 -14.71 -34.55 1.69
C ILE A 189 -14.87 -33.27 0.88
N GLU A 190 -14.17 -32.22 1.27
CA GLU A 190 -14.27 -30.91 0.69
C GLU A 190 -12.88 -30.41 0.23
N LEU A 191 -12.75 -30.17 -1.07
CA LEU A 191 -11.49 -29.72 -1.64
C LEU A 191 -11.48 -28.19 -1.66
N GLN A 192 -10.85 -27.60 -0.64
CA GLN A 192 -10.67 -26.16 -0.50
C GLN A 192 -9.23 -25.78 -0.81
N ARG A 193 -8.98 -24.48 -0.91
CA ARG A 193 -7.68 -23.88 -1.08
C ARG A 193 -6.65 -24.41 -0.04
N GLY A 194 -5.50 -24.83 -0.50
CA GLY A 194 -4.45 -25.44 0.34
C GLY A 194 -4.73 -26.90 0.72
N ASN A 195 -5.75 -27.54 0.13
CA ASN A 195 -6.07 -28.94 0.39
C ASN A 195 -5.75 -29.82 -0.81
N PHE A 196 -5.58 -31.11 -0.55
CA PHE A 196 -5.56 -32.14 -1.57
C PHE A 196 -6.46 -33.31 -1.16
N ARG A 197 -6.94 -34.03 -2.15
CA ARG A 197 -7.71 -35.29 -1.94
C ARG A 197 -7.20 -36.40 -2.83
N VAL A 198 -7.46 -37.65 -2.44
CA VAL A 198 -7.04 -38.81 -3.17
C VAL A 198 -8.28 -39.64 -3.53
N LYS A 199 -8.49 -39.94 -4.83
CA LYS A 199 -9.56 -40.79 -5.33
C LYS A 199 -8.98 -41.81 -6.31
N GLY A 200 -8.84 -43.08 -5.87
CA GLY A 200 -8.23 -44.12 -6.68
C GLY A 200 -6.81 -43.75 -7.11
N ASP A 201 -6.58 -43.71 -8.41
CA ASP A 201 -5.27 -43.36 -8.99
C ASP A 201 -5.08 -41.87 -9.27
N THR A 202 -5.98 -41.02 -8.76
CA THR A 202 -5.89 -39.57 -8.94
C THR A 202 -5.64 -38.84 -7.63
N VAL A 203 -4.82 -37.82 -7.72
CA VAL A 203 -4.56 -36.81 -6.65
C VAL A 203 -5.01 -35.46 -7.16
N ASP A 204 -6.09 -34.92 -6.57
CA ASP A 204 -6.57 -33.57 -6.83
C ASP A 204 -5.97 -32.60 -5.79
N ILE A 205 -5.33 -31.57 -6.25
CA ILE A 205 -4.69 -30.56 -5.41
C ILE A 205 -5.36 -29.22 -5.71
N CYS A 206 -5.80 -28.50 -4.68
CA CYS A 206 -6.27 -27.12 -4.81
C CYS A 206 -5.15 -26.19 -4.33
N PRO A 207 -4.32 -25.63 -5.24
CA PRO A 207 -3.20 -24.81 -4.85
C PRO A 207 -3.66 -23.56 -4.09
N ALA A 208 -2.85 -23.11 -3.13
CA ALA A 208 -3.22 -21.97 -2.31
C ALA A 208 -3.19 -20.62 -3.06
N TYR A 209 -2.55 -20.58 -4.23
CA TYR A 209 -2.28 -19.39 -5.06
C TYR A 209 -3.12 -19.32 -6.34
N THR A 210 -4.04 -20.29 -6.59
CA THR A 210 -4.86 -20.37 -7.81
C THR A 210 -6.33 -20.58 -7.51
N GLU A 211 -7.17 -20.48 -8.55
CA GLU A 211 -8.61 -20.76 -8.51
C GLU A 211 -8.97 -22.09 -9.18
N TYR A 212 -8.00 -22.78 -9.73
CA TYR A 212 -8.18 -24.06 -10.39
C TYR A 212 -7.59 -25.22 -9.57
N ILE A 213 -7.99 -26.42 -9.91
CA ILE A 213 -7.51 -27.66 -9.30
C ILE A 213 -6.45 -28.27 -10.23
N VAL A 214 -5.37 -28.76 -9.67
CA VAL A 214 -4.37 -29.56 -10.37
C VAL A 214 -4.66 -31.02 -10.11
N ARG A 215 -4.96 -31.77 -11.15
CA ARG A 215 -5.16 -33.23 -11.11
C ARG A 215 -3.94 -33.95 -11.62
N ILE A 216 -3.41 -34.85 -10.82
CA ILE A 216 -2.31 -35.75 -11.18
C ILE A 216 -2.92 -37.18 -11.24
N THR A 217 -2.86 -37.79 -12.41
CA THR A 217 -3.33 -39.16 -12.62
C THR A 217 -2.13 -40.11 -12.67
N PHE A 218 -2.20 -41.18 -11.92
CA PHE A 218 -1.17 -42.21 -11.87
C PHE A 218 -1.59 -43.44 -12.64
N TRP A 219 -0.63 -44.08 -13.30
CA TRP A 219 -0.74 -45.45 -13.80
C TRP A 219 0.33 -46.27 -13.07
N ASP A 220 -0.09 -47.03 -12.06
CA ASP A 220 0.82 -47.67 -11.07
C ASP A 220 1.67 -46.63 -10.36
N ASP A 221 3.00 -46.65 -10.48
CA ASP A 221 3.93 -45.69 -9.92
C ASP A 221 4.44 -44.62 -10.94
N GLU A 222 3.76 -44.50 -12.09
CA GLU A 222 4.10 -43.51 -13.13
C GLU A 222 3.03 -42.42 -13.25
N ILE A 223 3.43 -41.18 -13.42
CA ILE A 223 2.51 -40.07 -13.68
C ILE A 223 2.06 -40.11 -15.14
N ASP A 224 0.80 -40.49 -15.38
CA ASP A 224 0.20 -40.59 -16.72
C ASP A 224 -0.25 -39.24 -17.26
N ALA A 225 -0.90 -38.41 -16.42
CA ALA A 225 -1.42 -37.12 -16.84
C ALA A 225 -1.31 -36.07 -15.72
N ILE A 226 -1.13 -34.81 -16.14
CA ILE A 226 -1.18 -33.62 -15.28
C ILE A 226 -2.12 -32.63 -15.94
N GLU A 227 -3.21 -32.27 -15.26
CA GLU A 227 -4.28 -31.45 -15.82
C GLU A 227 -4.69 -30.32 -14.87
N GLU A 228 -5.00 -29.16 -15.41
CA GLU A 228 -5.72 -28.09 -14.70
C GLU A 228 -7.21 -28.24 -14.95
N LEU A 229 -8.00 -28.17 -13.88
CA LEU A 229 -9.46 -28.26 -13.90
C LEU A 229 -10.07 -27.00 -13.29
N ASP A 230 -11.16 -26.54 -13.86
CA ASP A 230 -12.00 -25.52 -13.26
C ASP A 230 -12.56 -26.01 -11.92
N SER A 231 -12.42 -25.20 -10.86
CA SER A 231 -12.78 -25.63 -9.51
C SER A 231 -14.28 -25.84 -9.30
N MET A 232 -15.13 -25.19 -10.10
CA MET A 232 -16.60 -25.29 -10.01
C MET A 232 -17.17 -26.37 -10.91
N THR A 233 -16.71 -26.39 -12.16
CA THR A 233 -17.29 -27.31 -13.18
C THR A 233 -16.51 -28.62 -13.34
N MET A 234 -15.29 -28.69 -12.79
CA MET A 234 -14.34 -29.79 -12.99
C MET A 234 -13.97 -30.04 -14.46
N GLN A 235 -14.23 -29.08 -15.32
CA GLN A 235 -13.84 -29.17 -16.72
C GLN A 235 -12.34 -28.91 -16.89
N ARG A 236 -11.72 -29.63 -17.81
CA ARG A 236 -10.29 -29.49 -18.10
C ARG A 236 -10.02 -28.16 -18.78
N LEU A 237 -9.15 -27.37 -18.15
CA LEU A 237 -8.64 -26.08 -18.65
C LEU A 237 -7.37 -26.27 -19.47
N GLY A 238 -6.48 -27.21 -19.08
CA GLY A 238 -5.22 -27.46 -19.73
C GLY A 238 -4.61 -28.80 -19.34
N SER A 239 -3.58 -29.22 -20.10
CA SER A 239 -2.77 -30.43 -19.84
C SER A 239 -1.30 -30.05 -19.95
N PHE A 240 -0.44 -30.63 -19.11
CA PHE A 240 0.96 -30.22 -18.96
C PHE A 240 1.88 -31.44 -18.94
N ASP A 241 3.08 -31.29 -19.52
CA ASP A 241 4.13 -32.29 -19.42
C ASP A 241 4.96 -32.14 -18.14
N GLU A 242 5.03 -30.93 -17.60
CA GLU A 242 5.71 -30.58 -16.34
C GLU A 242 4.89 -29.55 -15.58
N TYR A 243 4.82 -29.70 -14.26
CA TYR A 243 4.09 -28.79 -13.39
C TYR A 243 4.83 -28.53 -12.08
N GLN A 244 4.77 -27.29 -11.59
CA GLN A 244 5.37 -26.86 -10.33
C GLN A 244 4.28 -26.51 -9.32
N ILE A 245 4.29 -27.21 -8.18
CA ILE A 245 3.37 -26.96 -7.07
C ILE A 245 4.14 -26.25 -5.99
N TYR A 246 3.74 -25.00 -5.70
CA TYR A 246 4.35 -24.17 -4.67
C TYR A 246 3.71 -24.44 -3.31
N PRO A 247 4.41 -24.17 -2.19
CA PRO A 247 3.87 -24.35 -0.84
C PRO A 247 2.56 -23.59 -0.62
N ALA A 248 1.72 -24.15 0.25
CA ALA A 248 0.43 -23.57 0.59
C ALA A 248 0.52 -22.35 1.54
N ASN A 249 1.70 -22.04 2.06
CA ASN A 249 1.95 -20.91 2.94
C ASN A 249 3.34 -20.29 2.66
N LEU A 250 3.48 -18.97 2.90
CA LEU A 250 4.74 -18.25 2.75
C LEU A 250 5.78 -18.58 3.85
N PHE A 251 5.34 -19.13 4.97
CA PHE A 251 6.21 -19.52 6.09
C PHE A 251 6.26 -21.05 6.16
N THR A 252 7.26 -21.64 5.52
CA THR A 252 7.53 -23.08 5.58
C THR A 252 8.71 -23.36 6.49
N THR A 253 8.54 -24.27 7.45
CA THR A 253 9.62 -24.74 8.31
C THR A 253 9.57 -26.26 8.39
N THR A 254 10.75 -26.89 8.46
CA THR A 254 10.84 -28.33 8.73
C THR A 254 10.71 -28.60 10.22
N GLN A 255 10.31 -29.85 10.60
CA GLN A 255 10.27 -30.26 12.00
C GLN A 255 11.64 -30.14 12.68
N GLU A 256 12.71 -30.37 11.92
CA GLU A 256 14.08 -30.21 12.43
C GLU A 256 14.40 -28.75 12.75
N GLN A 257 14.10 -27.84 11.83
CA GLN A 257 14.24 -26.40 12.06
C GLN A 257 13.38 -25.91 13.24
N THR A 258 12.15 -26.39 13.36
CA THR A 258 11.29 -26.09 14.51
C THR A 258 11.92 -26.53 15.83
N ASN A 259 12.50 -27.73 15.88
CA ASN A 259 13.18 -28.23 17.07
C ASN A 259 14.44 -27.42 17.43
N ILE A 260 15.18 -26.95 16.42
CA ILE A 260 16.34 -26.07 16.62
C ILE A 260 15.85 -24.72 17.16
N ALA A 261 14.83 -24.12 16.53
CA ALA A 261 14.27 -22.85 16.95
C ALA A 261 13.79 -22.87 18.42
N ILE A 262 13.11 -23.95 18.82
CA ILE A 262 12.64 -24.10 20.21
C ILE A 262 13.81 -24.11 21.20
N ARG A 263 14.91 -24.78 20.89
CA ARG A 263 16.11 -24.77 21.76
C ARG A 263 16.71 -23.38 21.87
N GLU A 264 16.87 -22.69 20.75
CA GLU A 264 17.41 -21.32 20.75
C GLU A 264 16.50 -20.34 21.51
N ILE A 265 15.17 -20.48 21.39
CA ILE A 265 14.20 -19.71 22.16
C ILE A 265 14.37 -19.98 23.66
N GLN A 266 14.57 -21.24 24.07
CA GLN A 266 14.81 -21.61 25.47
C GLN A 266 16.11 -21.00 25.99
N ASP A 267 17.19 -21.04 25.21
CA ASP A 267 18.47 -20.46 25.59
C ASP A 267 18.40 -18.95 25.79
N ASP A 268 17.68 -18.25 24.89
CA ASP A 268 17.47 -16.79 25.00
C ASP A 268 16.49 -16.44 26.12
N LEU A 269 15.50 -17.30 26.41
CA LEU A 269 14.62 -17.14 27.57
C LEU A 269 15.39 -17.18 28.88
N VAL A 270 16.30 -18.16 29.06
CA VAL A 270 17.13 -18.27 30.27
C VAL A 270 17.95 -16.99 30.46
N LYS A 271 18.62 -16.51 29.42
CA LYS A 271 19.40 -15.26 29.45
C LYS A 271 18.54 -14.07 29.85
N GLN A 272 17.30 -13.98 29.32
CA GLN A 272 16.42 -12.87 29.61
C GLN A 272 15.83 -12.91 31.03
N ILE A 273 15.56 -14.10 31.56
CA ILE A 273 15.16 -14.30 32.95
C ILE A 273 16.28 -13.87 33.89
N ASP A 274 17.51 -14.31 33.64
CA ASP A 274 18.67 -13.94 34.45
C ASP A 274 18.91 -12.43 34.42
N TYR A 275 18.81 -11.80 33.25
CA TYR A 275 18.89 -10.34 33.10
C TYR A 275 17.89 -9.60 33.99
N PHE A 276 16.61 -9.98 34.00
CA PHE A 276 15.62 -9.32 34.83
C PHE A 276 15.83 -9.59 36.33
N LYS A 277 16.30 -10.78 36.72
CA LYS A 277 16.65 -11.11 38.12
C LYS A 277 17.85 -10.30 38.59
N GLU A 278 18.88 -10.10 37.78
CA GLU A 278 20.02 -9.24 38.09
C GLU A 278 19.62 -7.78 38.30
N LEU A 279 18.58 -7.31 37.57
CA LEU A 279 17.99 -5.99 37.77
C LEU A 279 17.05 -5.92 39.01
N GLY A 280 16.81 -7.05 39.70
CA GLY A 280 15.91 -7.14 40.82
C GLY A 280 14.41 -7.15 40.46
N ASP A 281 14.07 -7.31 39.17
CA ASP A 281 12.68 -7.28 38.70
C ASP A 281 12.15 -8.71 38.47
N ASN A 282 11.80 -9.37 39.58
CA ASN A 282 11.28 -10.73 39.51
C ASN A 282 9.93 -10.84 38.80
N ILE A 283 9.10 -9.78 38.82
CA ILE A 283 7.79 -9.76 38.15
C ILE A 283 7.98 -9.88 36.66
N LYS A 284 8.96 -9.14 36.09
CA LYS A 284 9.27 -9.25 34.65
C LYS A 284 9.90 -10.59 34.31
N ALA A 285 10.75 -11.15 35.21
CA ALA A 285 11.33 -12.46 34.99
C ALA A 285 10.25 -13.56 34.92
N ASP A 286 9.27 -13.53 35.81
CA ASP A 286 8.15 -14.50 35.82
C ASP A 286 7.24 -14.29 34.61
N ARG A 287 6.90 -13.04 34.25
CA ARG A 287 6.08 -12.72 33.08
C ARG A 287 6.65 -13.25 31.77
N ILE A 288 7.93 -12.99 31.52
CA ILE A 288 8.56 -13.46 30.26
C ILE A 288 8.65 -14.98 30.23
N LYS A 289 8.90 -15.61 31.40
CA LYS A 289 8.94 -17.05 31.52
C LYS A 289 7.59 -17.68 31.15
N GLU A 290 6.52 -17.28 31.82
CA GLU A 290 5.18 -17.82 31.57
C GLU A 290 4.75 -17.62 30.11
N ARG A 291 5.00 -16.44 29.55
CA ARG A 291 4.62 -16.12 28.17
C ARG A 291 5.34 -16.99 27.16
N VAL A 292 6.66 -17.09 27.27
CA VAL A 292 7.48 -17.82 26.29
C VAL A 292 7.31 -19.33 26.43
N GLU A 293 7.17 -19.85 27.66
CA GLU A 293 6.89 -21.28 27.88
C GLU A 293 5.55 -21.67 27.25
N TYR A 294 4.51 -20.86 27.44
CA TYR A 294 3.22 -21.06 26.79
C TYR A 294 3.32 -21.01 25.26
N ASP A 295 3.99 -20.00 24.70
CA ASP A 295 4.15 -19.87 23.24
C ASP A 295 4.92 -21.08 22.66
N MET A 296 5.94 -21.59 23.36
CA MET A 296 6.69 -22.79 22.95
C MET A 296 5.86 -24.06 23.01
N GLU A 297 4.99 -24.21 24.01
CA GLU A 297 4.07 -25.33 24.09
C GLU A 297 3.09 -25.33 22.91
N MET A 298 2.51 -24.17 22.59
CA MET A 298 1.64 -24.00 21.42
C MET A 298 2.36 -24.31 20.09
N ILE A 299 3.61 -23.88 19.94
CA ILE A 299 4.42 -24.18 18.76
C ILE A 299 4.70 -25.68 18.64
N LYS A 300 4.98 -26.37 19.75
CA LYS A 300 5.19 -27.83 19.75
C LYS A 300 3.97 -28.64 19.39
N GLU A 301 2.82 -28.28 19.96
CA GLU A 301 1.59 -29.04 19.85
C GLU A 301 0.81 -28.71 18.55
N LEU A 302 0.75 -27.42 18.19
CA LEU A 302 -0.05 -26.90 17.08
C LEU A 302 0.76 -26.41 15.90
N GLY A 303 2.09 -26.30 16.01
CA GLY A 303 2.96 -25.71 15.00
C GLY A 303 2.90 -24.18 14.92
N HIS A 304 2.16 -23.53 15.81
CA HIS A 304 1.88 -22.09 15.73
C HIS A 304 1.50 -21.53 17.11
N CYS A 305 1.77 -20.24 17.34
CA CYS A 305 1.29 -19.48 18.50
C CYS A 305 0.86 -18.07 18.08
N SER A 306 0.11 -17.37 18.94
CA SER A 306 -0.21 -15.95 18.73
C SER A 306 1.06 -15.11 18.81
N GLY A 307 1.36 -14.36 17.72
CA GLY A 307 2.58 -13.56 17.63
C GLY A 307 3.84 -14.37 17.27
N ILE A 308 3.69 -15.52 16.61
CA ILE A 308 4.81 -16.38 16.17
C ILE A 308 5.87 -15.60 15.37
N GLU A 309 5.48 -14.54 14.68
CA GLU A 309 6.38 -13.67 13.94
C GLU A 309 7.47 -13.02 14.83
N ASN A 310 7.23 -12.86 16.14
CA ASN A 310 8.24 -12.37 17.08
C ASN A 310 9.39 -13.38 17.30
N TYR A 311 9.20 -14.61 16.86
CA TYR A 311 10.19 -15.70 16.88
C TYR A 311 10.77 -15.99 15.48
N SER A 312 10.42 -15.25 14.43
CA SER A 312 10.80 -15.52 13.04
C SER A 312 12.29 -15.72 12.84
N ARG A 313 13.14 -14.97 13.57
CA ARG A 313 14.60 -15.09 13.50
C ARG A 313 15.10 -16.51 13.75
N TYR A 314 14.51 -17.23 14.72
CA TYR A 314 14.92 -18.58 15.06
C TYR A 314 14.52 -19.60 13.99
N PHE A 315 13.36 -19.40 13.35
CA PHE A 315 12.89 -20.26 12.27
C PHE A 315 13.64 -20.04 10.96
N ASP A 316 14.09 -18.80 10.71
CA ASP A 316 14.85 -18.44 9.51
C ASP A 316 16.37 -18.69 9.68
N GLY A 317 16.83 -19.03 10.89
CA GLY A 317 18.25 -19.20 11.19
C GLY A 317 19.09 -17.91 11.12
N ARG A 318 18.43 -16.73 11.21
CA ARG A 318 19.08 -15.42 11.17
C ARG A 318 19.78 -15.09 12.50
N LYS A 319 20.89 -14.38 12.41
CA LYS A 319 21.57 -13.82 13.60
C LYS A 319 20.82 -12.61 14.14
N PRO A 320 21.00 -12.27 15.44
CA PRO A 320 20.46 -11.05 16.01
C PRO A 320 20.86 -9.81 15.19
N GLY A 321 19.87 -8.97 14.84
CA GLY A 321 20.07 -7.74 14.07
C GLY A 321 20.08 -7.92 12.55
N GLU A 322 20.18 -9.14 12.03
CA GLU A 322 20.05 -9.38 10.59
C GLU A 322 18.65 -9.00 10.09
N ARG A 323 18.61 -8.40 8.90
CA ARG A 323 17.35 -8.01 8.28
C ARG A 323 16.49 -9.24 7.96
N PRO A 324 15.16 -9.16 8.05
CA PRO A 324 14.28 -10.21 7.56
C PRO A 324 14.31 -10.29 6.02
N TYR A 325 13.95 -11.45 5.49
CA TYR A 325 13.60 -11.56 4.09
C TYR A 325 12.31 -10.80 3.82
N CYS A 326 12.21 -10.19 2.64
CA CYS A 326 11.03 -9.45 2.21
C CYS A 326 10.73 -9.75 0.74
N LEU A 327 9.70 -9.13 0.17
CA LEU A 327 9.33 -9.36 -1.24
C LEU A 327 10.48 -9.07 -2.22
N LEU A 328 11.34 -8.10 -1.91
CA LEU A 328 12.47 -7.73 -2.78
C LEU A 328 13.48 -8.88 -2.94
N ASP A 329 13.61 -9.77 -1.95
CA ASP A 329 14.50 -10.93 -2.01
C ASP A 329 14.07 -12.01 -3.03
N PHE A 330 12.82 -11.93 -3.51
CA PHE A 330 12.28 -12.85 -4.52
C PHE A 330 12.51 -12.37 -5.96
N PHE A 331 12.89 -11.10 -6.13
CA PHE A 331 13.23 -10.57 -7.44
C PHE A 331 14.64 -10.96 -7.86
N PRO A 332 14.90 -11.13 -9.16
CA PRO A 332 16.26 -11.25 -9.68
C PRO A 332 17.03 -9.93 -9.50
N GLU A 333 18.36 -9.98 -9.56
CA GLU A 333 19.19 -8.79 -9.37
C GLU A 333 18.90 -7.66 -10.38
N ASP A 334 18.47 -8.00 -11.60
CA ASP A 334 18.24 -7.06 -12.69
C ASP A 334 16.78 -6.54 -12.77
N TYR A 335 16.01 -6.57 -11.69
CA TYR A 335 14.65 -6.04 -11.70
C TYR A 335 14.59 -4.52 -11.76
N LEU A 336 13.50 -4.00 -12.31
CA LEU A 336 13.19 -2.57 -12.31
C LEU A 336 12.26 -2.22 -11.14
N MET A 337 12.61 -1.17 -10.41
CA MET A 337 11.70 -0.58 -9.41
C MET A 337 11.04 0.69 -9.96
N VAL A 338 9.73 0.80 -9.78
CA VAL A 338 8.96 2.03 -10.06
C VAL A 338 8.28 2.45 -8.76
N ILE A 339 8.53 3.65 -8.29
CA ILE A 339 7.89 4.18 -7.08
C ILE A 339 6.90 5.27 -7.50
N ASP A 340 5.61 4.91 -7.42
CA ASP A 340 4.53 5.85 -7.74
C ASP A 340 4.25 6.78 -6.56
N GLU A 341 3.88 8.04 -6.87
CA GLU A 341 3.73 9.13 -5.92
C GLU A 341 4.92 9.17 -4.94
N SER A 342 6.13 9.12 -5.49
CA SER A 342 7.39 8.91 -4.75
C SER A 342 7.61 9.89 -3.61
N HIS A 343 7.19 11.16 -3.78
CA HIS A 343 7.25 12.20 -2.75
C HIS A 343 6.47 11.86 -1.46
N VAL A 344 5.59 10.84 -1.49
CA VAL A 344 4.87 10.28 -0.34
C VAL A 344 5.40 8.90 0.02
N SER A 345 5.60 8.04 -0.98
CA SER A 345 6.02 6.65 -0.78
C SER A 345 7.39 6.55 -0.13
N VAL A 346 8.35 7.38 -0.53
CA VAL A 346 9.72 7.35 0.02
C VAL A 346 9.77 7.77 1.49
N PRO A 347 9.16 8.90 1.92
CA PRO A 347 9.07 9.23 3.33
C PRO A 347 8.34 8.18 4.18
N GLN A 348 7.32 7.52 3.62
CA GLN A 348 6.61 6.45 4.30
C GLN A 348 7.51 5.24 4.57
N ILE A 349 8.29 4.79 3.58
CA ILE A 349 9.27 3.70 3.75
C ILE A 349 10.25 4.05 4.86
N ASN A 350 10.78 5.28 4.87
CA ASN A 350 11.73 5.74 5.87
C ASN A 350 11.15 5.73 7.30
N ALA A 351 9.88 6.09 7.46
CA ALA A 351 9.23 6.17 8.77
C ALA A 351 8.85 4.80 9.37
N MET A 352 8.66 3.76 8.54
CA MET A 352 8.11 2.46 8.99
C MET A 352 8.95 1.78 10.06
N TYR A 353 10.27 1.73 9.91
CA TYR A 353 11.17 1.09 10.89
C TYR A 353 11.11 1.74 12.26
N GLY A 354 11.12 3.08 12.33
CA GLY A 354 11.11 3.83 13.59
C GLY A 354 9.85 3.55 14.42
N GLY A 355 8.68 3.55 13.78
CA GLY A 355 7.40 3.27 14.42
C GLY A 355 7.31 1.86 14.98
N ASP A 356 7.73 0.84 14.20
CA ASP A 356 7.73 -0.56 14.65
C ASP A 356 8.69 -0.77 15.83
N ARG A 357 9.90 -0.23 15.75
CA ARG A 357 10.90 -0.34 16.83
C ARG A 357 10.44 0.31 18.13
N ALA A 358 9.82 1.49 18.07
CA ALA A 358 9.33 2.18 19.27
C ALA A 358 8.27 1.35 20.00
N ARG A 359 7.33 0.76 19.27
CA ARG A 359 6.30 -0.13 19.81
C ARG A 359 6.90 -1.38 20.46
N LYS A 360 7.81 -2.06 19.80
CA LYS A 360 8.46 -3.29 20.28
C LYS A 360 9.38 -3.06 21.46
N ARG A 361 9.97 -1.87 21.59
CA ARG A 361 10.78 -1.53 22.74
C ARG A 361 10.00 -1.73 24.05
N ASN A 362 8.79 -1.22 24.11
CA ASN A 362 7.96 -1.39 25.31
C ASN A 362 7.65 -2.88 25.59
N LEU A 363 7.35 -3.66 24.56
CA LEU A 363 7.07 -5.09 24.71
C LEU A 363 8.28 -5.87 25.28
N VAL A 364 9.49 -5.53 24.87
CA VAL A 364 10.72 -6.18 25.35
C VAL A 364 11.13 -5.65 26.72
N GLU A 365 11.14 -4.34 26.94
CA GLU A 365 11.54 -3.71 28.22
C GLU A 365 10.61 -4.08 29.37
N TYR A 366 9.33 -4.34 29.08
CA TYR A 366 8.34 -4.74 30.08
C TYR A 366 8.07 -6.26 30.09
N ALA A 367 8.93 -7.04 29.46
CA ALA A 367 8.95 -8.51 29.50
C ALA A 367 7.71 -9.21 28.92
N PHE A 368 7.10 -8.64 27.89
CA PHE A 368 6.04 -9.30 27.10
C PHE A 368 6.60 -10.10 25.95
N ARG A 369 7.78 -9.73 25.41
CA ARG A 369 8.46 -10.42 24.32
C ARG A 369 9.97 -10.51 24.55
N LEU A 370 10.58 -11.55 23.97
CA LEU A 370 12.05 -11.68 23.91
C LEU A 370 12.67 -10.60 23.00
N PRO A 371 13.94 -10.25 23.17
CA PRO A 371 14.66 -9.33 22.29
C PRO A 371 14.59 -9.70 20.79
N ALA A 372 14.41 -10.98 20.46
CA ALA A 372 14.21 -11.46 19.09
C ALA A 372 13.04 -10.79 18.37
N ALA A 373 12.05 -10.25 19.10
CA ALA A 373 10.95 -9.49 18.52
C ALA A 373 11.42 -8.27 17.71
N PHE A 374 12.57 -7.68 18.05
CA PHE A 374 13.17 -6.58 17.27
C PHE A 374 13.61 -6.99 15.87
N ASP A 375 13.87 -8.29 15.64
CA ASP A 375 14.37 -8.80 14.36
C ASP A 375 13.22 -9.14 13.37
N ASN A 376 11.97 -9.14 13.84
CA ASN A 376 10.78 -9.13 12.99
C ASN A 376 10.38 -7.68 12.71
N ARG A 377 10.93 -7.06 11.71
CA ARG A 377 10.82 -5.64 11.43
C ARG A 377 10.74 -5.35 9.94
N PRO A 378 10.21 -4.20 9.53
CA PRO A 378 10.43 -3.74 8.16
C PRO A 378 11.92 -3.45 7.93
N LEU A 379 12.31 -3.37 6.67
CA LEU A 379 13.64 -2.90 6.29
C LEU A 379 13.89 -1.50 6.87
N THR A 380 15.13 -1.22 7.24
CA THR A 380 15.57 0.17 7.37
C THR A 380 15.65 0.83 6.00
N PHE A 381 15.66 2.16 5.96
CA PHE A 381 15.73 2.87 4.68
C PHE A 381 17.03 2.57 3.92
N ASP A 382 18.15 2.46 4.63
CA ASP A 382 19.45 2.11 4.02
C ASP A 382 19.44 0.67 3.45
N GLU A 383 18.84 -0.28 4.17
CA GLU A 383 18.66 -1.66 3.68
C GLU A 383 17.80 -1.67 2.41
N PHE A 384 16.69 -0.92 2.41
CA PHE A 384 15.84 -0.77 1.23
C PHE A 384 16.63 -0.21 0.05
N GLN A 385 17.36 0.91 0.24
CA GLN A 385 18.16 1.52 -0.82
C GLN A 385 19.24 0.59 -1.37
N SER A 386 19.84 -0.26 -0.51
CA SER A 386 20.87 -1.22 -0.94
C SER A 386 20.34 -2.33 -1.84
N MET A 387 19.03 -2.62 -1.79
CA MET A 387 18.36 -3.63 -2.61
C MET A 387 17.80 -3.07 -3.92
N VAL A 388 17.79 -1.75 -4.08
CA VAL A 388 17.29 -1.07 -5.29
C VAL A 388 18.46 -0.78 -6.23
N HIS A 389 18.49 -1.45 -7.38
CA HIS A 389 19.54 -1.27 -8.38
C HIS A 389 19.22 -0.14 -9.37
N GLN A 390 18.04 -0.18 -9.97
CA GLN A 390 17.54 0.89 -10.85
C GLN A 390 16.10 1.25 -10.48
N VAL A 391 15.82 2.55 -10.40
CA VAL A 391 14.51 3.05 -9.98
C VAL A 391 14.02 4.20 -10.85
N ILE A 392 12.73 4.18 -11.15
CA ILE A 392 12.00 5.33 -11.71
C ILE A 392 11.09 5.88 -10.61
N TYR A 393 11.36 7.10 -10.18
CA TYR A 393 10.48 7.87 -9.29
C TYR A 393 9.42 8.57 -10.11
N VAL A 394 8.16 8.26 -9.87
CA VAL A 394 7.03 8.85 -10.59
C VAL A 394 6.30 9.82 -9.67
N SER A 395 6.24 11.09 -10.04
CA SER A 395 5.55 12.10 -9.24
C SER A 395 5.13 13.32 -10.09
N ALA A 396 4.06 13.99 -9.69
CA ALA A 396 3.70 15.31 -10.21
C ALA A 396 4.50 16.44 -9.52
N THR A 397 5.03 16.16 -8.33
CA THR A 397 5.75 17.10 -7.45
C THR A 397 6.91 16.38 -6.74
N PRO A 398 7.99 16.01 -7.46
CA PRO A 398 9.13 15.29 -6.88
C PRO A 398 9.70 16.02 -5.66
N ALA A 399 10.19 15.27 -4.67
CA ALA A 399 10.85 15.82 -3.50
C ALA A 399 12.37 15.96 -3.72
N ASP A 400 13.03 16.64 -2.78
CA ASP A 400 14.46 16.90 -2.89
C ASP A 400 15.28 15.60 -2.89
N PHE A 401 14.78 14.55 -2.22
CA PHE A 401 15.42 13.24 -2.21
C PHE A 401 15.49 12.64 -3.62
N GLU A 402 14.37 12.56 -4.34
CA GLU A 402 14.33 11.97 -5.69
C GLU A 402 15.16 12.79 -6.69
N LEU A 403 15.14 14.12 -6.54
CA LEU A 403 15.93 15.01 -7.38
C LEU A 403 17.44 14.84 -7.12
N ALA A 404 17.83 14.62 -5.86
CA ALA A 404 19.22 14.35 -5.50
C ALA A 404 19.67 12.97 -5.99
N GLU A 405 18.86 11.93 -5.82
CA GLU A 405 19.17 10.56 -6.27
C GLU A 405 19.30 10.46 -7.80
N SER A 406 18.49 11.24 -8.54
CA SER A 406 18.56 11.30 -10.01
C SER A 406 19.60 12.30 -10.53
N GLU A 407 20.43 12.86 -9.66
CA GLU A 407 21.42 13.90 -10.03
C GLU A 407 20.81 15.09 -10.80
N GLY A 408 19.53 15.38 -10.54
CA GLY A 408 18.75 16.41 -11.21
C GLY A 408 18.23 16.04 -12.60
N VAL A 409 18.38 14.80 -13.03
CA VAL A 409 17.81 14.32 -14.31
C VAL A 409 16.31 14.10 -14.14
N VAL A 410 15.52 14.97 -14.76
CA VAL A 410 14.05 14.93 -14.69
C VAL A 410 13.49 14.81 -16.11
N VAL A 411 12.72 13.75 -16.32
CA VAL A 411 11.96 13.53 -17.55
C VAL A 411 10.57 14.14 -17.37
N GLU A 412 10.25 15.18 -18.12
CA GLU A 412 8.97 15.88 -18.01
C GLU A 412 7.89 15.27 -18.91
N GLN A 413 6.71 15.07 -18.34
CA GLN A 413 5.51 14.66 -19.06
C GLN A 413 4.33 15.55 -18.66
N ILE A 414 4.20 16.69 -19.28
CA ILE A 414 3.25 17.75 -18.95
C ILE A 414 2.02 17.70 -19.86
N ILE A 415 2.20 17.33 -21.14
CA ILE A 415 1.11 17.33 -22.11
C ILE A 415 0.09 16.24 -21.80
N ARG A 416 -1.17 16.66 -21.65
CA ARG A 416 -2.32 15.76 -21.57
C ARG A 416 -2.87 15.44 -22.96
N PRO A 417 -3.01 14.16 -23.32
CA PRO A 417 -3.59 13.75 -24.60
C PRO A 417 -5.01 14.32 -24.86
N THR A 418 -5.74 14.62 -23.79
CA THR A 418 -7.10 15.21 -23.85
C THR A 418 -7.11 16.69 -24.20
N GLY A 419 -5.96 17.35 -24.22
CA GLY A 419 -5.85 18.78 -24.39
C GLY A 419 -6.25 19.64 -23.19
N LEU A 420 -6.63 19.01 -22.06
CA LEU A 420 -7.06 19.73 -20.85
C LEU A 420 -5.90 20.56 -20.28
N LEU A 421 -6.22 21.82 -19.97
CA LEU A 421 -5.27 22.78 -19.41
C LEU A 421 -5.15 22.59 -17.89
N ASP A 422 -4.01 22.99 -17.33
CA ASP A 422 -3.94 23.26 -15.90
C ASP A 422 -4.91 24.41 -15.54
N PRO A 423 -5.52 24.38 -14.32
CA PRO A 423 -6.51 25.37 -13.94
C PRO A 423 -5.88 26.76 -13.84
N GLU A 424 -6.68 27.77 -14.10
CA GLU A 424 -6.31 29.15 -13.79
C GLU A 424 -6.31 29.37 -12.28
N ILE A 425 -5.24 29.98 -11.75
CA ILE A 425 -5.12 30.30 -10.32
C ILE A 425 -5.38 31.79 -10.14
N GLU A 426 -6.41 32.11 -9.35
CA GLU A 426 -6.73 33.47 -8.94
C GLU A 426 -6.45 33.63 -7.44
N VAL A 427 -5.80 34.75 -7.06
CA VAL A 427 -5.59 35.11 -5.66
C VAL A 427 -6.57 36.19 -5.29
N ARG A 428 -7.34 35.97 -4.23
CA ARG A 428 -8.33 36.91 -3.69
C ARG A 428 -8.03 37.24 -2.22
N PRO A 429 -8.41 38.43 -1.72
CA PRO A 429 -8.19 38.78 -0.31
C PRO A 429 -8.97 37.86 0.62
N SER A 430 -8.41 37.65 1.84
CA SER A 430 -9.07 36.86 2.88
C SER A 430 -10.27 37.55 3.50
N GLU A 431 -10.37 38.87 3.38
CA GLU A 431 -11.52 39.65 3.84
C GLU A 431 -12.76 39.26 3.03
N ASN A 432 -13.86 38.91 3.71
CA ASN A 432 -15.11 38.42 3.11
C ASN A 432 -14.98 37.15 2.24
N GLN A 433 -13.92 36.34 2.47
CA GLN A 433 -13.66 35.12 1.69
C GLN A 433 -14.83 34.14 1.67
N ILE A 434 -15.65 34.08 2.74
CA ILE A 434 -16.76 33.12 2.83
C ILE A 434 -17.93 33.58 1.94
N ASP A 435 -18.27 34.87 1.91
CA ASP A 435 -19.35 35.40 1.07
C ASP A 435 -18.99 35.26 -0.42
N ASP A 436 -17.76 35.61 -0.79
CA ASP A 436 -17.23 35.44 -2.14
C ASP A 436 -17.23 33.95 -2.57
N LEU A 437 -16.84 33.05 -1.64
CA LEU A 437 -16.84 31.61 -1.86
C LEU A 437 -18.28 31.07 -2.10
N VAL A 438 -19.28 31.56 -1.36
CA VAL A 438 -20.68 31.17 -1.53
C VAL A 438 -21.18 31.56 -2.92
N ASP A 439 -20.86 32.77 -3.41
CA ASP A 439 -21.23 33.22 -4.75
C ASP A 439 -20.61 32.31 -5.85
N GLU A 440 -19.33 31.95 -5.69
CA GLU A 440 -18.68 31.01 -6.61
C GLU A 440 -19.27 29.59 -6.54
N ILE A 441 -19.64 29.10 -5.36
CA ILE A 441 -20.30 27.80 -5.18
C ILE A 441 -21.64 27.81 -5.92
N LEU A 442 -22.48 28.81 -5.70
CA LEU A 442 -23.77 28.92 -6.35
C LEU A 442 -23.65 28.96 -7.89
N THR A 443 -22.68 29.71 -8.40
CA THR A 443 -22.39 29.77 -9.84
C THR A 443 -22.03 28.39 -10.40
N ARG A 444 -21.27 27.56 -9.67
CA ARG A 444 -20.89 26.21 -10.11
C ARG A 444 -22.00 25.20 -9.95
N THR A 445 -22.76 25.28 -8.85
CA THR A 445 -23.90 24.40 -8.60
C THR A 445 -24.98 24.55 -9.68
N HIS A 446 -25.24 25.75 -10.14
CA HIS A 446 -26.16 26.01 -11.29
C HIS A 446 -25.71 25.34 -12.59
N ARG A 447 -24.43 25.03 -12.74
CA ARG A 447 -23.85 24.29 -13.88
C ARG A 447 -23.70 22.80 -13.63
N HIS A 448 -24.19 22.29 -12.50
CA HIS A 448 -24.00 20.91 -12.04
C HIS A 448 -22.55 20.51 -11.89
N GLU A 449 -21.66 21.47 -11.62
CA GLU A 449 -20.24 21.27 -11.30
C GLU A 449 -20.05 21.15 -9.81
N ARG A 450 -18.92 20.56 -9.37
CA ARG A 450 -18.59 20.32 -7.97
C ARG A 450 -17.45 21.22 -7.50
N VAL A 451 -17.45 21.50 -6.20
CA VAL A 451 -16.48 22.38 -5.55
C VAL A 451 -15.74 21.65 -4.44
N LEU A 452 -14.42 21.78 -4.42
CA LEU A 452 -13.58 21.31 -3.32
C LEU A 452 -13.05 22.51 -2.53
N ILE A 453 -13.11 22.44 -1.20
CA ILE A 453 -12.65 23.52 -0.31
C ILE A 453 -11.61 22.93 0.66
N THR A 454 -10.44 23.57 0.75
CA THR A 454 -9.41 23.17 1.72
C THR A 454 -9.27 24.20 2.83
N THR A 455 -9.35 23.72 4.07
CA THR A 455 -9.17 24.51 5.28
C THR A 455 -7.87 24.13 6.01
N LEU A 456 -7.46 24.85 7.05
CA LEU A 456 -6.26 24.56 7.82
C LEU A 456 -6.53 23.61 9.00
N THR A 457 -7.74 23.61 9.54
CA THR A 457 -8.09 22.82 10.74
C THR A 457 -9.39 22.05 10.56
N LYS A 458 -9.55 20.97 11.31
CA LYS A 458 -10.78 20.17 11.36
C LYS A 458 -11.97 21.03 11.79
N ARG A 459 -11.79 21.81 12.84
CA ARG A 459 -12.82 22.71 13.37
C ARG A 459 -13.33 23.70 12.31
N MET A 460 -12.41 24.30 11.56
CA MET A 460 -12.78 25.22 10.47
C MET A 460 -13.56 24.49 9.35
N ALA A 461 -13.20 23.23 9.05
CA ALA A 461 -13.95 22.43 8.06
C ALA A 461 -15.37 22.11 8.55
N GLU A 462 -15.53 21.76 9.82
CA GLU A 462 -16.83 21.48 10.45
C GLU A 462 -17.71 22.73 10.49
N GLU A 463 -17.18 23.87 11.00
CA GLU A 463 -17.90 25.13 11.08
C GLU A 463 -18.32 25.66 9.69
N LEU A 464 -17.43 25.53 8.70
CA LEU A 464 -17.76 25.93 7.31
C LEU A 464 -18.83 25.02 6.70
N THR A 465 -18.76 23.72 6.96
CA THR A 465 -19.78 22.78 6.47
C THR A 465 -21.15 23.09 7.05
N GLU A 466 -21.22 23.32 8.37
CA GLU A 466 -22.46 23.72 9.03
C GLU A 466 -23.00 25.04 8.48
N TYR A 467 -22.14 26.03 8.27
CA TYR A 467 -22.51 27.30 7.66
C TYR A 467 -23.13 27.13 6.25
N LEU A 468 -22.48 26.32 5.39
CA LEU A 468 -22.96 26.08 4.02
C LEU A 468 -24.28 25.29 4.01
N LEU A 469 -24.45 24.31 4.88
CA LEU A 469 -25.71 23.56 5.02
C LEU A 469 -26.85 24.47 5.47
N ASN A 470 -26.60 25.43 6.37
CA ASN A 470 -27.57 26.42 6.80
C ASN A 470 -27.97 27.41 5.69
N HIS A 471 -27.22 27.46 4.58
CA HIS A 471 -27.50 28.22 3.38
C HIS A 471 -28.02 27.34 2.23
N ASP A 472 -28.60 26.18 2.54
CA ASP A 472 -29.19 25.22 1.58
C ASP A 472 -28.17 24.69 0.53
N ILE A 473 -26.86 24.73 0.81
CA ILE A 473 -25.82 24.18 -0.05
C ILE A 473 -25.52 22.75 0.41
N LYS A 474 -25.70 21.77 -0.47
CA LYS A 474 -25.44 20.36 -0.18
C LYS A 474 -23.94 20.11 0.01
N THR A 475 -23.51 20.09 1.25
CA THR A 475 -22.10 20.04 1.62
C THR A 475 -21.79 18.80 2.46
N ALA A 476 -20.67 18.16 2.16
CA ALA A 476 -20.06 17.15 3.03
C ALA A 476 -18.67 17.60 3.46
N TYR A 477 -18.18 17.06 4.59
CA TYR A 477 -16.79 17.25 4.98
C TYR A 477 -16.10 15.89 5.19
N ILE A 478 -14.82 15.88 4.96
CA ILE A 478 -13.97 14.73 5.20
C ILE A 478 -12.74 15.16 6.02
N HIS A 479 -12.37 14.39 7.04
CA HIS A 479 -11.14 14.55 7.83
C HIS A 479 -10.50 13.17 8.12
N SER A 480 -9.36 13.16 8.82
CA SER A 480 -8.60 11.94 9.12
C SER A 480 -9.39 10.86 9.85
N ASP A 481 -10.40 11.25 10.63
CA ASP A 481 -11.15 10.33 11.51
C ASP A 481 -12.38 9.70 10.81
N VAL A 482 -12.67 10.09 9.56
CA VAL A 482 -13.72 9.45 8.74
C VAL A 482 -13.23 8.08 8.30
N ALA A 483 -14.02 7.04 8.57
CA ALA A 483 -13.69 5.67 8.15
C ALA A 483 -13.51 5.56 6.63
N THR A 484 -12.66 4.66 6.18
CA THR A 484 -12.30 4.53 4.76
C THR A 484 -13.53 4.26 3.87
N LEU A 485 -14.46 3.44 4.33
CA LEU A 485 -15.70 3.14 3.61
C LEU A 485 -16.61 4.38 3.48
N ASP A 486 -16.76 5.13 4.56
CA ASP A 486 -17.57 6.36 4.55
C ASP A 486 -16.94 7.41 3.64
N ARG A 487 -15.61 7.48 3.59
CA ARG A 487 -14.86 8.36 2.68
C ARG A 487 -15.14 8.02 1.20
N VAL A 488 -15.11 6.73 0.85
CA VAL A 488 -15.43 6.28 -0.52
C VAL A 488 -16.87 6.65 -0.86
N LYS A 489 -17.81 6.41 0.05
CA LYS A 489 -19.22 6.76 -0.14
C LYS A 489 -19.42 8.26 -0.33
N ILE A 490 -18.83 9.12 0.50
CA ILE A 490 -18.92 10.58 0.36
C ILE A 490 -18.40 11.03 -1.00
N LEU A 491 -17.34 10.43 -1.51
CA LEU A 491 -16.81 10.75 -2.84
C LEU A 491 -17.72 10.28 -3.98
N GLU A 492 -18.32 9.11 -3.85
CA GLU A 492 -19.33 8.62 -4.80
C GLU A 492 -20.58 9.50 -4.79
N ASP A 493 -21.05 9.91 -3.62
CA ASP A 493 -22.18 10.80 -3.43
C ASP A 493 -21.90 12.21 -4.02
N LEU A 494 -20.66 12.73 -3.87
CA LEU A 494 -20.22 13.96 -4.53
C LEU A 494 -20.29 13.83 -6.06
N ARG A 495 -19.78 12.73 -6.60
CA ARG A 495 -19.84 12.45 -8.04
C ARG A 495 -21.25 12.24 -8.54
N ALA A 496 -22.13 11.62 -7.73
CA ALA A 496 -23.54 11.43 -8.04
C ALA A 496 -24.35 12.73 -8.00
N GLY A 497 -23.86 13.74 -7.27
CA GLY A 497 -24.56 15.03 -7.10
C GLY A 497 -25.46 15.10 -5.89
N GLU A 498 -25.31 14.15 -4.95
CA GLU A 498 -25.92 14.24 -3.63
C GLU A 498 -25.32 15.37 -2.82
N TYR A 499 -24.01 15.64 -3.05
CA TYR A 499 -23.30 16.81 -2.55
C TYR A 499 -22.80 17.67 -3.71
N ASP A 500 -22.81 18.99 -3.51
CA ASP A 500 -22.25 19.98 -4.43
C ASP A 500 -20.86 20.44 -4.00
N VAL A 501 -20.60 20.39 -2.70
CA VAL A 501 -19.37 20.87 -2.06
C VAL A 501 -18.78 19.80 -1.15
N LEU A 502 -17.46 19.66 -1.24
CA LEU A 502 -16.70 18.86 -0.30
C LEU A 502 -15.66 19.72 0.39
N VAL A 503 -15.72 19.76 1.74
CA VAL A 503 -14.79 20.50 2.58
C VAL A 503 -13.79 19.53 3.23
N GLY A 504 -12.53 19.92 3.30
CA GLY A 504 -11.55 19.10 4.01
C GLY A 504 -10.23 19.78 4.33
N VAL A 505 -9.47 19.20 5.27
CA VAL A 505 -8.19 19.75 5.74
C VAL A 505 -7.02 19.28 4.86
N ASN A 506 -6.94 18.00 4.61
CA ASN A 506 -5.80 17.37 3.91
C ASN A 506 -6.22 16.26 2.93
N LEU A 507 -7.43 16.34 2.47
CA LEU A 507 -8.14 15.31 1.77
C LEU A 507 -7.67 14.99 0.38
N LEU A 508 -7.00 15.93 -0.20
CA LEU A 508 -6.92 16.05 -1.63
C LEU A 508 -5.54 15.67 -2.14
N ARG A 509 -4.73 15.03 -1.27
CA ARG A 509 -3.34 14.75 -1.65
C ARG A 509 -3.24 13.69 -2.73
N GLU A 510 -4.01 12.59 -2.66
CA GLU A 510 -3.69 11.42 -3.48
C GLU A 510 -4.92 10.60 -3.89
N GLY A 511 -4.92 10.09 -5.12
CA GLY A 511 -5.84 9.06 -5.58
C GLY A 511 -7.25 9.48 -5.96
N LEU A 512 -7.61 10.77 -5.87
CA LEU A 512 -8.94 11.24 -6.25
C LEU A 512 -8.96 11.69 -7.70
N ASP A 513 -9.70 10.98 -8.54
CA ASP A 513 -10.01 11.36 -9.92
C ASP A 513 -11.45 11.86 -9.98
N LEU A 514 -11.64 13.18 -9.84
CA LEU A 514 -12.93 13.84 -9.78
C LEU A 514 -13.10 14.82 -10.96
N PRO A 515 -13.44 14.32 -12.15
CA PRO A 515 -13.60 15.17 -13.32
C PRO A 515 -14.79 16.17 -13.19
N GLU A 516 -15.72 15.93 -12.27
CA GLU A 516 -16.86 16.79 -11.98
C GLU A 516 -16.47 18.08 -11.24
N VAL A 517 -15.27 18.13 -10.64
CA VAL A 517 -14.79 19.29 -9.88
C VAL A 517 -14.25 20.36 -10.81
N SER A 518 -14.90 21.51 -10.83
CA SER A 518 -14.50 22.69 -11.61
C SER A 518 -13.85 23.78 -10.77
N LEU A 519 -14.10 23.81 -9.45
CA LEU A 519 -13.51 24.80 -8.55
C LEU A 519 -12.79 24.12 -7.37
N VAL A 520 -11.57 24.58 -7.12
CA VAL A 520 -10.83 24.29 -5.89
C VAL A 520 -10.58 25.60 -5.16
N ALA A 521 -11.15 25.76 -3.97
CA ALA A 521 -10.93 26.92 -3.11
C ALA A 521 -9.96 26.57 -1.98
N ILE A 522 -8.94 27.39 -1.80
CA ILE A 522 -7.91 27.24 -0.78
C ILE A 522 -8.02 28.42 0.18
N LEU A 523 -8.59 28.18 1.36
CA LEU A 523 -8.71 29.22 2.39
C LEU A 523 -7.36 29.39 3.11
N ASP A 524 -7.07 30.64 3.53
CA ASP A 524 -5.83 30.97 4.24
C ASP A 524 -4.59 30.44 3.52
N ALA A 525 -4.47 30.68 2.22
CA ALA A 525 -3.40 30.14 1.40
C ALA A 525 -2.02 30.73 1.75
N ASP A 526 -1.99 31.89 2.40
CA ASP A 526 -0.78 32.58 2.86
C ASP A 526 -0.24 32.11 4.22
N LYS A 527 -0.94 31.21 4.91
CA LYS A 527 -0.49 30.65 6.18
C LYS A 527 0.52 29.53 5.89
N GLU A 528 1.78 29.91 5.66
CA GLU A 528 2.83 28.95 5.34
C GLU A 528 2.94 27.83 6.35
N GLY A 529 3.15 26.60 5.84
CA GLY A 529 3.26 25.39 6.62
C GLY A 529 3.10 24.16 5.71
N PHE A 530 3.09 22.99 6.31
CA PHE A 530 3.00 21.71 5.60
C PHE A 530 1.80 21.63 4.62
N LEU A 531 0.62 22.16 5.04
CA LEU A 531 -0.60 22.17 4.23
C LEU A 531 -0.63 23.24 3.13
N ARG A 532 0.27 24.20 3.18
CA ARG A 532 0.37 25.33 2.25
C ARG A 532 1.77 25.44 1.62
N SER A 533 2.54 24.35 1.66
CA SER A 533 3.80 24.24 0.93
C SER A 533 3.55 24.25 -0.59
N HIS A 534 4.53 24.64 -1.38
CA HIS A 534 4.45 24.58 -2.84
C HIS A 534 3.92 23.24 -3.37
N ARG A 535 4.42 22.11 -2.85
CA ARG A 535 3.97 20.78 -3.24
C ARG A 535 2.48 20.54 -2.93
N SER A 536 2.05 20.90 -1.72
CA SER A 536 0.66 20.77 -1.29
C SER A 536 -0.28 21.62 -2.13
N LEU A 537 0.08 22.88 -2.38
CA LEU A 537 -0.71 23.80 -3.20
C LEU A 537 -0.82 23.31 -4.65
N THR A 538 0.29 22.85 -5.25
CA THR A 538 0.32 22.33 -6.63
C THR A 538 -0.56 21.08 -6.78
N GLN A 539 -0.51 20.16 -5.82
CA GLN A 539 -1.36 18.96 -5.84
C GLN A 539 -2.83 19.28 -5.68
N THR A 540 -3.15 20.20 -4.77
CA THR A 540 -4.51 20.66 -4.53
C THR A 540 -5.07 21.36 -5.77
N ALA A 541 -4.30 22.27 -6.36
CA ALA A 541 -4.66 22.95 -7.61
C ALA A 541 -4.90 21.96 -8.76
N GLY A 542 -4.05 20.92 -8.86
CA GLY A 542 -4.17 19.88 -9.88
C GLY A 542 -5.47 19.08 -9.84
N ARG A 543 -6.27 19.15 -8.77
CA ARG A 543 -7.58 18.49 -8.70
C ARG A 543 -8.62 19.11 -9.65
N ALA A 544 -8.52 20.41 -9.94
CA ALA A 544 -9.37 21.07 -10.93
C ALA A 544 -8.91 20.84 -12.38
N ALA A 545 -7.73 20.24 -12.61
CA ALA A 545 -7.16 20.07 -13.95
C ALA A 545 -7.85 18.99 -14.82
N ARG A 546 -8.84 18.29 -14.29
CA ARG A 546 -9.66 17.28 -15.01
C ARG A 546 -10.93 17.85 -15.62
N ASN A 547 -11.27 19.08 -15.27
CA ASN A 547 -12.46 19.77 -15.77
C ASN A 547 -12.06 20.85 -16.78
N VAL A 548 -12.83 20.98 -17.86
CA VAL A 548 -12.60 22.02 -18.88
C VAL A 548 -12.71 23.42 -18.28
N ASN A 549 -13.61 23.61 -17.29
CA ASN A 549 -13.85 24.86 -16.57
C ASN A 549 -13.04 24.96 -15.27
N GLY A 550 -11.93 24.19 -15.18
CA GLY A 550 -11.13 24.11 -13.97
C GLY A 550 -10.55 25.46 -13.54
N LYS A 551 -10.84 25.86 -12.30
CA LYS A 551 -10.35 27.10 -11.65
C LYS A 551 -9.90 26.83 -10.23
N VAL A 552 -8.88 27.56 -9.78
CA VAL A 552 -8.43 27.56 -8.39
C VAL A 552 -8.51 28.98 -7.85
N ILE A 553 -9.08 29.13 -6.66
CA ILE A 553 -9.09 30.39 -5.93
C ILE A 553 -8.26 30.20 -4.65
N MET A 554 -7.24 31.02 -4.50
CA MET A 554 -6.41 31.09 -3.27
C MET A 554 -6.81 32.36 -2.51
N TYR A 555 -7.43 32.19 -1.35
CA TYR A 555 -7.72 33.31 -0.46
C TYR A 555 -6.50 33.62 0.39
N ALA A 556 -5.94 34.82 0.20
CA ALA A 556 -4.70 35.23 0.83
C ALA A 556 -4.55 36.76 0.81
N ASP A 557 -4.00 37.32 1.88
CA ASP A 557 -3.71 38.76 1.96
C ASP A 557 -2.32 39.07 1.41
N THR A 558 -1.42 38.08 1.39
CA THR A 558 -0.07 38.18 0.84
C THR A 558 0.26 36.96 0.00
N ILE A 559 0.97 37.17 -1.12
CA ILE A 559 1.47 36.06 -1.93
C ILE A 559 2.77 35.56 -1.32
N THR A 560 2.76 34.35 -0.79
CA THR A 560 3.95 33.69 -0.23
C THR A 560 4.84 33.11 -1.34
N GLN A 561 6.07 32.72 -0.99
CA GLN A 561 6.97 32.06 -1.92
C GLN A 561 6.38 30.75 -2.45
N SER A 562 5.75 29.96 -1.59
CA SER A 562 5.08 28.70 -1.97
C SER A 562 3.93 28.92 -2.95
N MET A 563 3.13 29.96 -2.75
CA MET A 563 2.06 30.36 -3.68
C MET A 563 2.66 30.80 -5.03
N GLN A 564 3.68 31.69 -5.02
CA GLN A 564 4.29 32.18 -6.24
C GLN A 564 4.85 31.05 -7.10
N LEU A 565 5.60 30.12 -6.50
CA LEU A 565 6.13 28.94 -7.21
C LEU A 565 5.00 28.08 -7.81
N THR A 566 3.89 27.93 -7.10
CA THR A 566 2.73 27.16 -7.60
C THR A 566 2.06 27.85 -8.78
N ILE A 567 1.89 29.17 -8.71
CA ILE A 567 1.29 29.98 -9.77
C ILE A 567 2.17 29.94 -11.03
N ASP A 568 3.48 30.17 -10.87
CA ASP A 568 4.43 30.21 -11.98
C ASP A 568 4.49 28.86 -12.69
N GLU A 569 4.60 27.75 -11.93
CA GLU A 569 4.66 26.42 -12.49
C GLU A 569 3.35 26.04 -13.18
N THR A 570 2.20 26.35 -12.58
CA THR A 570 0.88 26.09 -13.19
C THR A 570 0.71 26.86 -14.50
N ASN A 571 1.12 28.13 -14.53
CA ASN A 571 1.10 28.95 -15.73
C ASN A 571 2.05 28.41 -16.82
N ARG A 572 3.27 27.99 -16.44
CA ARG A 572 4.22 27.37 -17.38
C ARG A 572 3.61 26.14 -18.03
N ARG A 573 3.01 25.24 -17.26
CA ARG A 573 2.35 24.02 -17.73
C ARG A 573 1.16 24.35 -18.63
N ARG A 574 0.34 25.32 -18.23
CA ARG A 574 -0.81 25.78 -19.00
C ARG A 574 -0.39 26.33 -20.36
N MET A 575 0.64 27.17 -20.43
CA MET A 575 1.15 27.73 -21.69
C MET A 575 1.73 26.64 -22.60
N LYS A 576 2.46 25.67 -22.05
CA LYS A 576 3.00 24.53 -22.82
C LYS A 576 1.86 23.72 -23.46
N GLN A 577 0.81 23.43 -22.69
CA GLN A 577 -0.36 22.70 -23.18
C GLN A 577 -1.15 23.50 -24.23
N LEU A 578 -1.36 24.81 -24.05
CA LEU A 578 -2.03 25.66 -25.01
C LEU A 578 -1.31 25.66 -26.36
N LYS A 579 0.00 25.88 -26.34
CA LYS A 579 0.82 25.84 -27.54
C LYS A 579 0.70 24.50 -28.26
N TYR A 580 0.77 23.40 -27.54
CA TYR A 580 0.61 22.06 -28.10
C TYR A 580 -0.77 21.86 -28.73
N ASN A 581 -1.85 22.32 -28.07
CA ASN A 581 -3.21 22.24 -28.57
C ASN A 581 -3.38 23.02 -29.88
N GLU A 582 -2.82 24.25 -29.95
CA GLU A 582 -2.86 25.10 -31.16
C GLU A 582 -2.10 24.43 -32.33
N GLU A 583 -0.88 23.92 -32.07
CA GLU A 583 -0.05 23.27 -33.12
C GLU A 583 -0.71 22.00 -33.67
N HIS A 584 -1.50 21.28 -32.87
CA HIS A 584 -2.10 20.00 -33.24
C HIS A 584 -3.62 20.08 -33.48
N GLY A 585 -4.22 21.26 -33.37
CA GLY A 585 -5.66 21.44 -33.56
C GLY A 585 -6.53 20.70 -32.55
N ILE A 586 -6.06 20.55 -31.30
CA ILE A 586 -6.73 19.79 -30.25
C ILE A 586 -7.69 20.71 -29.49
N THR A 587 -8.96 20.31 -29.42
CA THR A 587 -9.92 20.95 -28.54
C THR A 587 -9.95 20.20 -27.20
N PRO A 588 -9.80 20.91 -26.06
CA PRO A 588 -9.86 20.27 -24.75
C PRO A 588 -11.14 19.49 -24.53
N THR A 589 -11.03 18.22 -24.16
CA THR A 589 -12.19 17.35 -23.92
C THR A 589 -12.06 16.66 -22.55
N GLN A 590 -13.18 16.66 -21.82
CA GLN A 590 -13.26 15.97 -20.53
C GLN A 590 -13.57 14.50 -20.73
N ILE A 591 -12.77 13.63 -20.11
CA ILE A 591 -13.04 12.19 -20.08
C ILE A 591 -14.00 11.90 -18.94
N MET A 592 -15.23 11.51 -19.29
CA MET A 592 -16.18 10.93 -18.34
C MET A 592 -15.92 9.41 -18.30
N LYS A 593 -15.33 8.91 -17.22
CA LYS A 593 -15.28 7.46 -16.98
C LYS A 593 -16.69 6.96 -16.65
N GLU A 594 -17.11 5.84 -17.23
CA GLU A 594 -18.35 5.17 -16.83
C GLU A 594 -18.38 4.96 -15.32
N ARG A 595 -19.51 5.26 -14.70
CA ARG A 595 -19.75 5.07 -13.25
C ARG A 595 -19.77 3.57 -12.94
N LYS A 596 -18.64 2.99 -12.68
CA LYS A 596 -18.57 1.69 -12.00
C LYS A 596 -18.57 2.00 -10.51
N SER A 597 -19.70 1.81 -9.84
CA SER A 597 -19.78 1.96 -8.38
C SER A 597 -18.88 0.89 -7.73
N ALA A 598 -17.96 1.33 -6.91
CA ALA A 598 -17.14 0.43 -6.09
C ALA A 598 -18.03 -0.43 -5.15
N LEU A 599 -19.20 0.08 -4.76
CA LEU A 599 -20.19 -0.64 -3.95
C LEU A 599 -20.94 -1.74 -4.74
N VAL A 600 -21.15 -1.58 -6.05
CA VAL A 600 -21.82 -2.60 -6.88
C VAL A 600 -20.88 -3.78 -7.19
N ALA A 601 -19.57 -3.58 -7.12
CA ALA A 601 -18.59 -4.66 -7.28
C ALA A 601 -18.67 -5.73 -6.17
N HIS A 602 -19.31 -5.42 -5.03
CA HIS A 602 -19.54 -6.41 -3.96
C HIS A 602 -20.62 -7.47 -4.27
N THR A 603 -21.34 -7.33 -5.38
CA THR A 603 -22.48 -8.23 -5.72
C THR A 603 -22.23 -9.16 -6.91
N TYR A 604 -21.10 -9.05 -7.60
CA TYR A 604 -20.75 -9.96 -8.70
C TYR A 604 -19.41 -10.65 -8.43
N GLU A 605 -19.48 -11.97 -8.26
CA GLU A 605 -18.35 -12.89 -8.14
C GLU A 605 -17.62 -13.02 -9.50
N SER A 606 -16.88 -11.98 -9.89
CA SER A 606 -15.93 -12.08 -11.00
C SER A 606 -14.50 -11.86 -10.48
N PRO A 607 -13.49 -12.43 -11.11
CA PRO A 607 -12.08 -12.18 -10.76
C PRO A 607 -11.72 -10.68 -10.68
N ASP A 608 -12.47 -9.84 -11.40
CA ASP A 608 -12.33 -8.38 -11.40
C ASP A 608 -12.82 -7.71 -10.08
N SER A 609 -13.55 -8.44 -9.22
CA SER A 609 -14.05 -7.92 -7.94
C SER A 609 -13.01 -7.95 -6.81
N VAL A 610 -11.88 -8.63 -6.99
CA VAL A 610 -10.84 -8.80 -5.97
C VAL A 610 -10.15 -7.51 -5.63
N ALA A 611 -9.80 -6.73 -6.65
CA ALA A 611 -9.24 -5.39 -6.44
C ALA A 611 -10.25 -4.46 -5.75
N ALA A 612 -11.53 -4.55 -6.10
CA ALA A 612 -12.59 -3.77 -5.45
C ALA A 612 -12.79 -4.14 -3.96
N LYS A 613 -12.69 -5.43 -3.60
CA LYS A 613 -12.69 -5.88 -2.19
C LYS A 613 -11.48 -5.36 -1.41
N ALA A 614 -10.34 -5.16 -2.08
CA ALA A 614 -9.14 -4.58 -1.47
C ALA A 614 -9.31 -3.08 -1.10
N TYR A 615 -10.29 -2.39 -1.67
CA TYR A 615 -10.60 -0.98 -1.34
C TYR A 615 -11.15 -0.75 0.07
N THR A 616 -11.60 -1.80 0.76
CA THR A 616 -12.29 -1.70 2.05
C THR A 616 -11.39 -1.85 3.28
N GLY A 617 -10.09 -2.06 3.11
CA GLY A 617 -9.14 -2.19 4.21
C GLY A 617 -8.80 -0.85 4.88
N PRO A 618 -8.47 -0.83 6.17
CA PRO A 618 -8.02 0.38 6.85
C PRO A 618 -6.75 0.94 6.19
N ALA A 619 -6.66 2.27 6.07
CA ALA A 619 -5.50 2.92 5.48
C ALA A 619 -4.24 2.59 6.30
N GLU A 620 -3.22 1.99 5.67
CA GLU A 620 -1.91 1.80 6.28
C GLU A 620 -1.30 3.18 6.60
N GLY A 621 -0.95 3.42 7.86
CA GLY A 621 -0.29 4.65 8.29
C GLY A 621 -1.14 5.66 9.05
N ALA A 622 -2.43 5.38 9.31
CA ALA A 622 -3.20 6.18 10.24
C ALA A 622 -2.88 5.73 11.69
N PHE A 623 -2.00 6.45 12.38
CA PHE A 623 -1.81 6.36 13.82
C PHE A 623 -3.11 6.64 14.62
N ALA A 624 -4.17 7.02 13.95
CA ALA A 624 -5.31 7.70 14.52
C ALA A 624 -6.52 6.82 14.88
N ALA A 625 -6.48 5.51 14.73
CA ALA A 625 -7.61 4.65 15.09
C ALA A 625 -7.21 3.63 16.15
N ASP A 626 -6.62 4.12 17.26
CA ASP A 626 -6.27 3.23 18.35
C ASP A 626 -7.53 2.90 19.19
N PRO A 627 -8.07 1.65 19.11
CA PRO A 627 -9.23 1.23 19.92
C PRO A 627 -8.99 1.33 21.42
N ILE A 628 -7.73 1.49 21.85
CA ILE A 628 -7.28 1.59 23.23
C ILE A 628 -7.82 2.85 23.88
N VAL A 629 -7.70 3.97 23.17
CA VAL A 629 -8.08 5.28 23.68
C VAL A 629 -9.59 5.31 24.03
N ARG A 630 -10.41 4.54 23.30
CA ARG A 630 -11.85 4.40 23.60
C ARG A 630 -12.18 3.64 24.88
N LYS A 631 -11.23 2.87 25.41
CA LYS A 631 -11.39 2.08 26.67
C LYS A 631 -10.68 2.70 27.87
N MET A 632 -9.98 3.82 27.70
CA MET A 632 -9.28 4.52 28.78
C MET A 632 -10.25 5.24 29.72
N THR A 633 -9.93 5.21 31.02
CA THR A 633 -10.65 6.03 32.02
C THR A 633 -10.22 7.50 31.89
N PRO A 634 -11.04 8.48 32.37
CA PRO A 634 -10.68 9.89 32.35
C PRO A 634 -9.32 10.21 32.99
N GLN A 635 -8.96 9.52 34.05
CA GLN A 635 -7.65 9.69 34.73
C GLN A 635 -6.49 9.15 33.88
N GLN A 636 -6.71 8.11 33.11
CA GLN A 636 -5.73 7.56 32.14
C GLN A 636 -5.55 8.48 30.95
N LEU A 637 -6.64 9.06 30.44
CA LEU A 637 -6.61 10.06 29.37
C LEU A 637 -5.84 11.32 29.78
N GLU A 638 -6.01 11.81 31.01
CA GLU A 638 -5.24 12.96 31.55
C GLU A 638 -3.72 12.69 31.58
N LYS A 639 -3.31 11.49 32.01
CA LYS A 639 -1.90 11.10 31.98
C LYS A 639 -1.33 11.02 30.55
N CYS A 640 -2.08 10.47 29.62
CA CYS A 640 -1.70 10.44 28.20
C CYS A 640 -1.56 11.84 27.63
N ILE A 641 -2.51 12.74 27.90
CA ILE A 641 -2.45 14.15 27.47
C ILE A 641 -1.19 14.84 27.99
N ALA A 642 -0.87 14.65 29.29
CA ALA A 642 0.31 15.26 29.90
C ALA A 642 1.61 14.75 29.25
N GLU A 643 1.74 13.44 29.02
CA GLU A 643 2.93 12.85 28.40
C GLU A 643 3.05 13.24 26.91
N THR A 644 1.96 13.22 26.15
CA THR A 644 1.97 13.67 24.74
C THR A 644 2.31 15.15 24.63
N THR A 645 1.87 15.97 25.61
CA THR A 645 2.24 17.39 25.68
C THR A 645 3.74 17.57 25.95
N ARG A 646 4.34 16.73 26.79
CA ARG A 646 5.77 16.72 27.03
C ARG A 646 6.54 16.38 25.74
N LEU A 647 6.14 15.31 25.04
CA LEU A 647 6.75 14.88 23.80
C LEU A 647 6.61 15.94 22.68
N MET A 648 5.46 16.61 22.59
CA MET A 648 5.25 17.71 21.67
C MET A 648 6.26 18.87 21.90
N LYS A 649 6.44 19.25 23.17
CA LYS A 649 7.38 20.32 23.53
C LYS A 649 8.83 19.92 23.26
N GLU A 650 9.18 18.65 23.46
CA GLU A 650 10.51 18.13 23.20
C GLU A 650 10.80 18.07 21.68
N ALA A 651 9.86 17.60 20.88
CA ALA A 651 9.95 17.63 19.41
C ALA A 651 10.07 19.07 18.87
N ALA A 652 9.28 20.01 19.40
CA ALA A 652 9.38 21.42 19.03
C ALA A 652 10.74 22.04 19.40
N LYS A 653 11.30 21.67 20.55
CA LYS A 653 12.64 22.11 20.98
C LYS A 653 13.75 21.57 20.06
N ASN A 654 13.56 20.37 19.54
CA ASN A 654 14.47 19.70 18.59
C ASN A 654 14.23 20.14 17.13
N LEU A 655 13.37 21.15 16.89
CA LEU A 655 12.97 21.64 15.57
C LEU A 655 12.29 20.59 14.68
N ASP A 656 11.81 19.51 15.25
CA ASP A 656 11.01 18.51 14.55
C ASP A 656 9.52 18.93 14.56
N PHE A 657 9.22 19.92 13.73
CA PHE A 657 7.89 20.50 13.64
C PHE A 657 6.83 19.53 13.13
N LEU A 658 7.24 18.51 12.37
CA LEU A 658 6.31 17.49 11.87
C LEU A 658 5.81 16.60 13.03
N GLN A 659 6.73 16.14 13.84
CA GLN A 659 6.41 15.29 14.99
C GLN A 659 5.71 16.11 16.09
N ALA A 660 6.09 17.38 16.27
CA ALA A 660 5.38 18.28 17.19
C ALA A 660 3.92 18.52 16.77
N ALA A 661 3.65 18.66 15.45
CA ALA A 661 2.29 18.80 14.93
C ALA A 661 1.46 17.52 15.13
N GLN A 662 2.05 16.35 14.92
CA GLN A 662 1.39 15.06 15.18
C GLN A 662 0.99 14.91 16.66
N TYR A 663 1.89 15.22 17.57
CA TYR A 663 1.59 15.18 19.02
C TYR A 663 0.53 16.20 19.43
N ARG A 664 0.54 17.41 18.83
CA ARG A 664 -0.53 18.40 19.07
C ARG A 664 -1.90 17.88 18.64
N ASP A 665 -1.98 17.29 17.46
CA ASP A 665 -3.24 16.75 16.93
C ASP A 665 -3.73 15.56 17.77
N GLU A 666 -2.81 14.76 18.31
CA GLU A 666 -3.12 13.68 19.26
C GLU A 666 -3.63 14.23 20.59
N ILE A 667 -3.05 15.29 21.14
CA ILE A 667 -3.53 15.95 22.36
C ILE A 667 -4.98 16.40 22.20
N VAL A 668 -5.31 17.09 21.11
CA VAL A 668 -6.68 17.57 20.85
C VAL A 668 -7.68 16.40 20.78
N ARG A 669 -7.26 15.27 20.21
CA ARG A 669 -8.09 14.07 20.14
C ARG A 669 -8.33 13.46 21.51
N LEU A 670 -7.28 13.31 22.33
CA LEU A 670 -7.37 12.78 23.69
C LEU A 670 -8.23 13.68 24.60
N GLU A 671 -8.14 15.01 24.47
CA GLU A 671 -8.96 15.97 25.19
C GLU A 671 -10.46 15.82 24.83
N LYS A 672 -10.79 15.71 23.53
CA LYS A 672 -12.18 15.46 23.10
C LYS A 672 -12.74 14.16 23.65
N MET A 673 -11.93 13.10 23.72
CA MET A 673 -12.36 11.82 24.26
C MET A 673 -12.56 11.87 25.78
N ARG A 674 -11.71 12.60 26.51
CA ARG A 674 -11.92 12.85 27.94
C ARG A 674 -13.21 13.61 28.18
N ASP A 675 -13.48 14.65 27.39
CA ASP A 675 -14.66 15.52 27.56
C ASP A 675 -15.96 14.84 27.08
N SER A 676 -15.88 13.72 26.36
CA SER A 676 -17.04 12.92 25.89
C SER A 676 -17.37 11.72 26.78
N GLN A 677 -16.54 11.40 27.78
CA GLN A 677 -16.77 10.41 28.82
C GLN A 677 -17.26 11.04 30.14
#